data_d117078b5c4435bbde0d6520bf934774
#
_entry.id   d117078b5c4435bbde0d6520bf934774
#
_cell.length_a   1.000
_cell.length_b   1.000
_cell.length_c   1.000
_cell.angle_alpha   90.00
_cell.angle_beta   90.00
_cell.angle_gamma   90.00
#
_symmetry.space_group_name_H-M   'P 1'
#
loop_
_entity.id
_entity.type
_entity.pdbx_description
1 polymer ?
#
loop_
_entity_poly.entity_id
_entity_poly.type
_entity_poly.pdbx_seq_one_letter_code
_entity_poly.pdbx_strand_id
1 'polypeptide(L)'
;MSCRKVVSKSLYYLRIGLTSVALFQFSLGASLVSAAPQPDHHDHDSRTPIKHVIVIIGENRSFDHVFATYKPKDGERVWNLLSEGIVNADGTPGRNFRKAEQRAAVDQAPDAFLLSPDKVPFPNKVLPAPLVGGAFDSYIPSDSLTFAQQTENGLPTSYYPALVSGGTGLPSQTPDTRITNVNSLPAGPFQLTNGNTFLYNDYAASPVHRFYQMWQQMDCSADRASWENPSGCNARLFPWVEVTVGAGTNGLPQAATFSTEYAPSPTTTTGEGSTSMGFYNVQQGDAPYFKHLADHYSMSDNFHQSVDGGTGANHIMLGHGDAIWFSDGAGNALTPPHNVVVDPGTANAGTVDEVEDPDPAAGTNNWYTEDGYGGGSFGSASFGGGSYSNCADSTQPGVSEVVKYLQSLPRPIDPHCEAGHYYLLNNYNPGYFGNGNNAFTDTSSFNTVFTIPPSSTPSIGDKLITAKISWKYYGDQWNAYVPDPYQINYGPVGSNNFLGSPITAADEYCNICNPFQYDTSIMANATVRTAHIQDTANLYSDIQGGTLPAVSFVKPSGFVDGHPSSSKLNLFEGFTKKIVDMVHDSDYADDTAIFITFDEGGGYYDSGYVQPLDFFGDGTRIPMIVVSRYSEGGHITHNYSDHVSILKFIERNWNLDPVTARSRDNFPNPKTEWGNPYVPVNSPAISDLFELFDFGHHDADRDDHHDSNHGGN
;
A
#
# COMPACT_ATOMS: atom_id res chain seq x y z
N MET A 1 55.65 28.11 -20.01
CA MET A 1 55.44 29.02 -21.13
C MET A 1 53.97 29.41 -21.01
N SER A 2 53.73 30.52 -20.39
CA SER A 2 53.49 31.88 -20.88
C SER A 2 52.16 31.99 -21.60
N CYS A 3 51.19 32.52 -20.89
CA CYS A 3 50.60 33.87 -20.96
C CYS A 3 49.66 34.12 -22.17
N ARG A 4 48.39 34.46 -21.93
CA ARG A 4 47.97 35.87 -21.79
C ARG A 4 46.46 36.00 -21.46
N LYS A 5 46.21 36.84 -20.47
CA LYS A 5 44.95 37.51 -20.19
C LYS A 5 44.57 38.47 -21.33
N VAL A 6 43.25 38.60 -21.56
CA VAL A 6 42.73 39.88 -22.10
C VAL A 6 41.51 40.26 -21.27
N VAL A 7 41.65 41.40 -20.62
CA VAL A 7 40.63 42.19 -19.91
C VAL A 7 40.10 43.20 -20.90
N SER A 8 38.80 43.39 -20.98
CA SER A 8 38.23 44.60 -21.56
C SER A 8 37.08 45.11 -20.72
N LYS A 9 37.28 46.33 -20.24
CA LYS A 9 36.38 47.23 -19.51
C LYS A 9 35.43 47.94 -20.47
N SER A 10 34.29 48.38 -19.92
CA SER A 10 33.71 49.73 -20.13
C SER A 10 32.21 49.61 -20.34
N LEU A 11 31.34 50.49 -19.98
CA LEU A 11 31.23 51.71 -19.18
C LEU A 11 29.74 52.01 -19.00
N TYR A 12 29.44 52.62 -17.87
CA TYR A 12 28.26 53.36 -17.46
C TYR A 12 27.45 54.06 -18.57
N TYR A 13 26.11 54.03 -18.46
CA TYR A 13 25.28 55.22 -18.66
C TYR A 13 24.10 55.21 -17.66
N LEU A 14 24.16 56.19 -16.77
CA LEU A 14 23.14 56.69 -15.89
C LEU A 14 22.15 57.53 -16.71
N ARG A 15 20.83 57.29 -16.62
CA ARG A 15 19.81 58.29 -16.89
C ARG A 15 18.69 58.25 -15.88
N ILE A 16 18.60 59.36 -15.17
CA ILE A 16 17.53 59.81 -14.30
C ILE A 16 16.33 60.20 -15.17
N GLY A 17 15.15 59.77 -14.77
CA GLY A 17 13.89 60.20 -15.43
C GLY A 17 12.67 60.02 -14.52
N LEU A 18 12.38 61.06 -13.80
CA LEU A 18 11.14 61.54 -13.23
C LEU A 18 9.93 60.61 -12.98
N THR A 19 9.52 60.59 -11.73
CA THR A 19 8.24 60.28 -11.13
C THR A 19 7.02 60.81 -11.87
N SER A 20 6.06 59.92 -12.11
CA SER A 20 4.65 60.30 -12.30
C SER A 20 3.81 59.41 -11.33
N VAL A 21 3.32 60.04 -10.30
CA VAL A 21 2.32 59.46 -9.37
C VAL A 21 0.97 59.48 -10.07
N ALA A 22 0.46 58.34 -10.45
CA ALA A 22 -0.93 58.19 -10.85
C ALA A 22 -1.73 57.68 -9.63
N LEU A 23 -2.54 58.55 -9.07
CA LEU A 23 -3.60 58.20 -8.12
C LEU A 23 -4.65 57.36 -8.85
N PHE A 24 -4.73 56.07 -8.52
CA PHE A 24 -5.89 55.25 -8.84
C PHE A 24 -6.90 55.36 -7.69
N GLN A 25 -8.01 56.03 -7.97
CA GLN A 25 -9.21 55.96 -7.14
C GLN A 25 -9.82 54.55 -7.26
N PHE A 26 -9.77 53.79 -6.17
CA PHE A 26 -10.57 52.61 -6.03
C PHE A 26 -12.03 52.98 -5.78
N SER A 27 -12.87 52.88 -6.80
CA SER A 27 -14.32 52.84 -6.61
C SER A 27 -14.67 51.43 -6.08
N LEU A 28 -15.13 51.35 -4.82
CA LEU A 28 -15.79 50.18 -4.29
C LEU A 28 -17.13 49.98 -5.01
N GLY A 29 -17.12 49.25 -6.08
CA GLY A 29 -18.31 48.62 -6.63
C GLY A 29 -18.55 47.31 -5.84
N ALA A 30 -19.47 47.32 -4.90
CA ALA A 30 -20.02 46.13 -4.34
C ALA A 30 -20.79 45.37 -5.44
N SER A 31 -20.09 44.47 -6.13
CA SER A 31 -20.76 43.44 -6.92
C SER A 31 -21.40 42.47 -5.94
N LEU A 32 -22.72 42.53 -5.85
CA LEU A 32 -23.51 41.42 -5.32
C LEU A 32 -23.19 40.21 -6.19
N VAL A 33 -22.25 39.37 -5.73
CA VAL A 33 -22.13 38.02 -6.25
C VAL A 33 -23.41 37.32 -5.81
N SER A 34 -24.36 37.21 -6.75
CA SER A 34 -25.49 36.30 -6.61
C SER A 34 -24.85 34.91 -6.41
N ALA A 35 -24.98 34.36 -5.21
CA ALA A 35 -24.68 32.97 -4.97
C ALA A 35 -25.45 32.17 -6.03
N ALA A 36 -24.74 31.48 -6.89
CA ALA A 36 -25.35 30.45 -7.72
C ALA A 36 -26.14 29.52 -6.79
N PRO A 37 -27.37 29.13 -7.16
CA PRO A 37 -28.07 28.15 -6.37
C PRO A 37 -27.13 26.94 -6.20
N GLN A 38 -26.85 26.57 -4.97
CA GLN A 38 -26.21 25.30 -4.70
C GLN A 38 -27.08 24.24 -5.37
N PRO A 39 -26.49 23.30 -6.12
CA PRO A 39 -27.26 22.15 -6.57
C PRO A 39 -27.84 21.52 -5.32
N ASP A 40 -29.14 21.28 -5.30
CA ASP A 40 -29.80 20.45 -4.32
C ASP A 40 -29.03 19.12 -4.30
N HIS A 41 -28.18 18.91 -3.29
CA HIS A 41 -27.61 17.63 -2.97
C HIS A 41 -28.76 16.76 -2.46
N HIS A 42 -29.49 16.15 -3.38
CA HIS A 42 -30.17 14.91 -3.08
C HIS A 42 -29.05 13.86 -2.98
N ASP A 43 -28.37 13.83 -1.83
CA ASP A 43 -27.63 12.63 -1.43
C ASP A 43 -28.64 11.50 -1.49
N HIS A 44 -28.40 10.53 -2.37
CA HIS A 44 -29.20 9.32 -2.39
C HIS A 44 -29.16 8.75 -0.97
N ASP A 45 -30.32 8.55 -0.35
CA ASP A 45 -30.43 8.14 1.04
C ASP A 45 -29.55 6.89 1.25
N SER A 46 -28.55 7.00 2.11
CA SER A 46 -27.76 5.87 2.54
C SER A 46 -28.65 4.92 3.34
N ARG A 47 -28.41 3.60 3.24
CA ARG A 47 -29.17 2.59 3.98
C ARG A 47 -28.88 2.57 5.48
N THR A 48 -27.78 3.20 5.88
CA THR A 48 -27.37 3.32 7.27
C THR A 48 -27.29 4.80 7.66
N PRO A 49 -27.11 5.13 8.94
CA PRO A 49 -26.84 6.51 9.34
C PRO A 49 -25.54 7.09 8.81
N ILE A 50 -24.63 6.28 8.22
CA ILE A 50 -23.38 6.74 7.64
C ILE A 50 -23.65 7.50 6.34
N LYS A 51 -23.32 8.79 6.33
CA LYS A 51 -23.42 9.68 5.17
C LYS A 51 -22.06 9.95 4.51
N HIS A 52 -20.99 9.77 5.28
CA HIS A 52 -19.61 10.02 4.85
C HIS A 52 -18.72 8.83 5.17
N VAL A 53 -17.98 8.36 4.17
CA VAL A 53 -16.96 7.33 4.29
C VAL A 53 -15.62 7.97 3.96
N ILE A 54 -14.64 7.82 4.84
CA ILE A 54 -13.25 8.21 4.62
C ILE A 54 -12.39 6.95 4.72
N VAL A 55 -11.60 6.66 3.70
CA VAL A 55 -10.66 5.54 3.67
C VAL A 55 -9.24 6.09 3.70
N ILE A 56 -8.50 5.84 4.79
CA ILE A 56 -7.11 6.28 4.97
C ILE A 56 -6.19 5.07 4.80
N ILE A 57 -5.21 5.16 3.90
CA ILE A 57 -4.37 4.02 3.52
C ILE A 57 -2.90 4.35 3.78
N GLY A 58 -2.28 3.60 4.70
CA GLY A 58 -0.83 3.61 4.97
C GLY A 58 -0.09 2.59 4.12
N GLU A 59 1.23 2.43 4.38
CA GLU A 59 2.13 1.61 3.58
C GLU A 59 2.81 0.51 4.39
N ASN A 60 2.74 -0.70 3.84
CA ASN A 60 3.65 -1.81 4.04
C ASN A 60 3.75 -2.32 5.47
N ARG A 61 2.62 -2.66 6.12
CA ARG A 61 2.62 -3.22 7.48
C ARG A 61 1.62 -4.38 7.63
N SER A 62 2.11 -5.59 7.93
CA SER A 62 1.22 -6.69 8.26
C SER A 62 0.56 -6.49 9.64
N PHE A 63 -0.52 -7.25 9.89
CA PHE A 63 -1.24 -7.17 11.17
C PHE A 63 -0.34 -7.52 12.34
N ASP A 64 0.39 -8.63 12.30
CA ASP A 64 1.28 -9.02 13.38
C ASP A 64 2.52 -8.12 13.50
N HIS A 65 2.95 -7.45 12.45
CA HIS A 65 4.02 -6.45 12.54
C HIS A 65 3.63 -5.29 13.46
N VAL A 66 2.36 -4.85 13.44
CA VAL A 66 1.85 -3.73 14.25
C VAL A 66 1.22 -4.21 15.55
N PHE A 67 0.37 -5.23 15.51
CA PHE A 67 -0.50 -5.67 16.60
C PHE A 67 -0.09 -7.03 17.21
N ALA A 68 1.16 -7.49 17.01
CA ALA A 68 1.67 -8.77 17.52
C ALA A 68 1.33 -9.06 18.98
N THR A 69 1.36 -8.02 19.80
CA THR A 69 1.14 -8.13 21.26
C THR A 69 -0.08 -7.36 21.74
N TYR A 70 -0.96 -6.93 20.85
CA TYR A 70 -2.21 -6.28 21.23
C TYR A 70 -3.06 -7.25 22.06
N LYS A 71 -3.62 -6.75 23.14
CA LYS A 71 -4.55 -7.46 24.02
C LYS A 71 -5.87 -6.70 24.06
N PRO A 72 -6.95 -7.27 23.55
CA PRO A 72 -8.25 -6.61 23.54
C PRO A 72 -8.83 -6.48 24.95
N LYS A 73 -9.94 -5.75 25.05
CA LYS A 73 -10.75 -5.66 26.26
C LYS A 73 -11.31 -7.04 26.66
N ASP A 74 -11.71 -7.15 27.91
CA ASP A 74 -12.29 -8.39 28.44
C ASP A 74 -13.55 -8.80 27.65
N GLY A 75 -13.56 -10.03 27.19
CA GLY A 75 -14.64 -10.61 26.39
C GLY A 75 -14.34 -10.74 24.92
N GLU A 76 -13.47 -9.91 24.36
CA GLU A 76 -13.04 -9.97 22.98
C GLU A 76 -11.80 -10.87 22.78
N ARG A 77 -11.62 -11.35 21.56
CA ARG A 77 -10.47 -12.16 21.15
C ARG A 77 -9.79 -11.48 19.98
N VAL A 78 -8.50 -11.75 19.83
CA VAL A 78 -7.70 -11.35 18.69
C VAL A 78 -6.78 -12.50 18.30
N TRP A 79 -6.60 -12.74 17.02
CA TRP A 79 -5.57 -13.66 16.55
C TRP A 79 -4.30 -12.87 16.27
N ASN A 80 -3.29 -13.04 17.12
CA ASN A 80 -1.97 -12.45 16.95
C ASN A 80 -0.89 -13.31 17.63
N LEU A 81 0.36 -12.90 17.53
CA LEU A 81 1.47 -13.68 18.09
C LEU A 81 1.34 -13.90 19.60
N LEU A 82 0.81 -12.92 20.35
CA LEU A 82 0.61 -13.05 21.80
C LEU A 82 -0.51 -14.04 22.13
N SER A 83 -1.67 -13.90 21.52
CA SER A 83 -2.84 -14.76 21.81
C SER A 83 -2.57 -16.22 21.42
N GLU A 84 -1.82 -16.43 20.33
CA GLU A 84 -1.38 -17.75 19.90
C GLU A 84 -0.24 -18.33 20.78
N GLY A 85 0.29 -17.53 21.70
CA GLY A 85 1.42 -17.92 22.56
C GLY A 85 2.72 -18.12 21.79
N ILE A 86 2.84 -17.53 20.61
CA ILE A 86 4.08 -17.52 19.81
C ILE A 86 5.09 -16.63 20.49
N VAL A 87 4.67 -15.46 20.96
CA VAL A 87 5.49 -14.57 21.78
C VAL A 87 4.82 -14.31 23.13
N ASN A 88 5.59 -13.87 24.11
CA ASN A 88 5.11 -13.36 25.38
C ASN A 88 4.86 -11.85 25.29
N ALA A 89 4.19 -11.27 26.29
CA ALA A 89 3.92 -9.83 26.34
C ALA A 89 5.18 -8.96 26.41
N ASP A 90 6.30 -9.54 26.84
CA ASP A 90 7.62 -8.87 26.87
C ASP A 90 8.42 -9.06 25.56
N GLY A 91 7.79 -9.61 24.52
CA GLY A 91 8.40 -9.84 23.21
C GLY A 91 9.30 -11.06 23.11
N THR A 92 9.51 -11.80 24.20
CA THR A 92 10.34 -13.03 24.19
C THR A 92 9.58 -14.19 23.56
N PRO A 93 10.29 -15.23 23.02
CA PRO A 93 9.66 -16.43 22.51
C PRO A 93 8.70 -17.09 23.51
N GLY A 94 7.47 -17.34 23.09
CA GLY A 94 6.45 -17.99 23.87
C GLY A 94 6.48 -19.53 23.77
N ARG A 95 5.56 -20.18 24.48
CA ARG A 95 5.45 -21.67 24.51
C ARG A 95 5.19 -22.31 23.15
N ASN A 96 4.53 -21.58 22.26
CA ASN A 96 4.15 -22.03 20.93
C ASN A 96 5.05 -21.43 19.81
N PHE A 97 6.20 -20.85 20.15
CA PHE A 97 7.11 -20.18 19.20
C PHE A 97 7.41 -21.03 17.95
N ARG A 98 7.44 -22.35 18.10
CA ARG A 98 7.67 -23.28 16.96
C ARG A 98 6.59 -23.24 15.88
N LYS A 99 5.39 -22.73 16.16
CA LYS A 99 4.37 -22.57 15.13
C LYS A 99 4.81 -21.58 14.04
N ALA A 100 5.57 -20.55 14.42
CA ALA A 100 6.12 -19.53 13.53
C ALA A 100 7.59 -19.78 13.15
N GLU A 101 8.14 -21.00 13.42
CA GLU A 101 9.54 -21.31 13.11
C GLU A 101 9.77 -21.27 11.60
N GLN A 102 10.66 -20.39 11.16
CA GLN A 102 11.01 -20.17 9.77
C GLN A 102 12.00 -21.23 9.26
N ARG A 103 12.03 -21.42 7.95
CA ARG A 103 12.78 -22.44 7.24
C ARG A 103 13.57 -21.84 6.08
N ALA A 104 14.63 -22.52 5.67
CA ALA A 104 15.32 -22.27 4.43
C ALA A 104 14.93 -23.34 3.40
N ALA A 105 14.69 -22.94 2.15
CA ALA A 105 14.50 -23.90 1.09
C ALA A 105 15.81 -24.64 0.78
N VAL A 106 15.67 -25.84 0.25
CA VAL A 106 16.78 -26.64 -0.29
C VAL A 106 16.88 -26.37 -1.78
N ASP A 107 18.11 -26.14 -2.26
CA ASP A 107 18.38 -26.04 -3.69
C ASP A 107 17.87 -27.26 -4.44
N GLN A 108 17.10 -27.05 -5.47
CA GLN A 108 16.51 -28.10 -6.30
C GLN A 108 16.85 -27.82 -7.77
N ALA A 109 17.28 -28.88 -8.44
CA ALA A 109 17.56 -28.84 -9.87
C ALA A 109 16.46 -29.60 -10.65
N PRO A 110 15.88 -29.02 -11.72
CA PRO A 110 16.21 -27.72 -12.28
C PRO A 110 15.76 -26.60 -11.36
N ASP A 111 16.52 -25.52 -11.35
CA ASP A 111 16.16 -24.30 -10.65
C ASP A 111 14.90 -23.73 -11.28
N ALA A 112 13.82 -23.64 -10.51
CA ALA A 112 12.51 -23.22 -10.97
C ALA A 112 11.64 -22.74 -9.80
N PHE A 113 10.73 -21.84 -10.06
CA PHE A 113 9.80 -21.36 -9.06
C PHE A 113 8.92 -22.47 -8.48
N LEU A 114 8.89 -22.57 -7.17
CA LEU A 114 8.03 -23.46 -6.40
C LEU A 114 7.35 -22.68 -5.27
N LEU A 115 6.03 -22.83 -5.12
CA LEU A 115 5.29 -22.23 -4.00
C LEU A 115 5.73 -22.80 -2.65
N SER A 116 6.08 -24.05 -2.60
CA SER A 116 6.45 -24.76 -1.37
C SER A 116 7.61 -25.71 -1.62
N PRO A 117 8.82 -25.19 -1.80
CA PRO A 117 10.02 -26.03 -1.99
C PRO A 117 10.30 -26.89 -0.75
N ASP A 118 11.14 -27.95 -0.90
CA ASP A 118 11.65 -28.71 0.22
C ASP A 118 12.44 -27.80 1.18
N LYS A 119 12.29 -28.02 2.47
CA LYS A 119 12.78 -27.11 3.51
C LYS A 119 13.61 -27.78 4.57
N VAL A 120 14.63 -27.06 5.05
CA VAL A 120 15.45 -27.40 6.19
C VAL A 120 15.41 -26.28 7.24
N PRO A 121 15.69 -26.57 8.51
CA PRO A 121 15.89 -25.52 9.51
C PRO A 121 17.07 -24.62 9.12
N PHE A 122 16.98 -23.33 9.46
CA PHE A 122 18.17 -22.48 9.39
C PHE A 122 19.32 -23.04 10.24
N PRO A 123 20.58 -22.80 9.86
CA PRO A 123 21.75 -23.26 10.62
C PRO A 123 21.65 -22.84 12.09
N ASN A 124 21.88 -23.76 12.99
CA ASN A 124 21.75 -23.55 14.45
C ASN A 124 20.37 -23.02 14.92
N LYS A 125 19.35 -23.03 14.06
CA LYS A 125 18.04 -22.42 14.29
C LYS A 125 18.11 -20.91 14.60
N VAL A 126 19.02 -20.23 13.95
CA VAL A 126 19.26 -18.79 14.07
C VAL A 126 18.93 -18.15 12.73
N LEU A 127 18.23 -17.02 12.77
CA LEU A 127 17.94 -16.21 11.58
C LEU A 127 19.23 -15.64 10.97
N PRO A 128 19.29 -15.45 9.66
CA PRO A 128 20.18 -14.46 9.07
C PRO A 128 19.99 -13.11 9.78
N ALA A 129 21.07 -12.38 10.02
CA ALA A 129 20.96 -11.12 10.72
C ALA A 129 20.05 -10.14 9.96
N PRO A 130 19.04 -9.52 10.59
CA PRO A 130 18.34 -8.37 10.03
C PRO A 130 19.32 -7.28 9.64
N LEU A 131 19.14 -6.68 8.46
CA LEU A 131 20.04 -5.65 7.96
C LEU A 131 19.39 -4.26 8.07
N VAL A 132 20.25 -3.24 8.11
CA VAL A 132 19.82 -1.86 8.21
C VAL A 132 19.18 -1.41 6.91
N GLY A 133 17.94 -0.93 7.00
CA GLY A 133 17.26 -0.16 5.96
C GLY A 133 16.89 1.23 6.45
N GLY A 134 16.26 2.02 5.59
CA GLY A 134 15.82 3.37 5.92
C GLY A 134 16.97 4.38 6.03
N ALA A 135 16.70 5.48 6.71
CA ALA A 135 17.60 6.62 6.74
C ALA A 135 18.87 6.36 7.53
N PHE A 136 20.01 6.62 6.92
CA PHE A 136 21.32 6.57 7.58
C PHE A 136 21.53 7.70 8.56
N ASP A 137 21.13 8.93 8.19
CA ASP A 137 21.34 10.12 8.99
C ASP A 137 20.43 10.18 10.21
N SER A 138 20.75 11.11 11.14
CA SER A 138 19.96 11.30 12.35
C SER A 138 18.62 12.00 12.12
N TYR A 139 18.38 12.49 10.92
CA TYR A 139 17.10 13.11 10.54
C TYR A 139 16.76 12.82 9.08
N ILE A 140 15.47 12.75 8.82
CA ILE A 140 14.87 12.65 7.52
C ILE A 140 13.33 12.81 7.71
N PRO A 141 12.53 13.21 6.71
CA PRO A 141 12.82 13.55 5.33
C PRO A 141 13.24 15.01 5.13
N SER A 142 13.33 15.78 6.17
CA SER A 142 13.64 17.20 6.09
C SER A 142 14.93 17.54 6.87
N ASP A 143 15.71 18.45 6.32
CA ASP A 143 16.94 18.94 6.94
C ASP A 143 16.69 19.90 8.12
N SER A 144 15.47 20.40 8.26
CA SER A 144 15.10 21.28 9.38
C SER A 144 13.63 21.17 9.77
N LEU A 145 13.38 21.29 11.07
CA LEU A 145 12.03 21.33 11.62
C LEU A 145 11.20 22.49 11.02
N THR A 146 11.80 23.65 10.80
CA THR A 146 11.12 24.80 10.21
C THR A 146 10.65 24.49 8.80
N PHE A 147 11.49 23.84 8.02
CA PHE A 147 11.13 23.44 6.66
C PHE A 147 10.03 22.38 6.67
N ALA A 148 10.15 21.33 7.50
CA ALA A 148 9.13 20.32 7.66
C ALA A 148 7.75 20.93 8.00
N GLN A 149 7.69 21.92 8.87
CA GLN A 149 6.46 22.63 9.22
C GLN A 149 5.88 23.48 8.09
N GLN A 150 6.68 23.83 7.09
CA GLN A 150 6.24 24.63 5.93
C GLN A 150 5.74 23.76 4.78
N THR A 151 6.25 22.55 4.65
CA THR A 151 6.01 21.67 3.50
C THR A 151 5.04 20.55 3.81
N GLU A 152 5.10 20.00 5.04
CA GLU A 152 4.21 18.93 5.47
C GLU A 152 2.99 19.51 6.18
N ASN A 153 1.80 19.25 5.66
CA ASN A 153 0.55 19.75 6.24
C ASN A 153 -0.31 18.64 6.86
N GLY A 154 0.08 17.38 6.70
CA GLY A 154 -0.66 16.20 7.12
C GLY A 154 -0.58 15.86 8.62
N LEU A 155 0.18 16.61 9.43
CA LEU A 155 0.46 16.24 10.81
C LEU A 155 -0.07 17.24 11.85
N PRO A 156 -0.44 16.77 13.06
CA PRO A 156 -0.54 17.62 14.22
C PRO A 156 0.85 18.17 14.62
N THR A 157 0.89 19.34 15.23
CA THR A 157 2.15 20.04 15.57
C THR A 157 3.12 19.19 16.38
N SER A 158 2.62 18.31 17.26
CA SER A 158 3.44 17.44 18.11
C SER A 158 4.21 16.36 17.36
N TYR A 159 3.83 16.05 16.11
CA TYR A 159 4.45 15.00 15.29
C TYR A 159 5.59 15.52 14.38
N TYR A 160 5.67 16.82 14.12
CA TYR A 160 6.73 17.37 13.27
C TYR A 160 8.16 17.01 13.67
N PRO A 161 8.52 16.90 14.97
CA PRO A 161 9.85 16.44 15.34
C PRO A 161 10.21 15.04 14.84
N ALA A 162 9.22 14.20 14.57
CA ALA A 162 9.45 12.88 13.99
C ALA A 162 9.92 12.93 12.53
N LEU A 163 9.61 13.99 11.78
CA LEU A 163 10.10 14.19 10.42
C LEU A 163 11.62 14.49 10.33
N VAL A 164 12.23 14.89 11.44
CA VAL A 164 13.63 15.31 11.49
C VAL A 164 14.44 14.46 12.48
N SER A 165 14.02 13.23 12.74
CA SER A 165 14.65 12.33 13.69
C SER A 165 14.46 10.86 13.31
N GLY A 166 15.11 9.95 14.02
CA GLY A 166 14.92 8.50 13.87
C GLY A 166 15.79 7.85 12.79
N GLY A 167 16.74 8.56 12.22
CA GLY A 167 17.75 7.97 11.35
C GLY A 167 18.58 6.91 12.09
N THR A 168 19.05 5.89 11.35
CA THR A 168 19.67 4.72 11.97
C THR A 168 21.06 4.98 12.54
N GLY A 169 21.80 5.93 12.00
CA GLY A 169 23.21 6.17 12.30
C GLY A 169 24.14 5.03 11.89
N LEU A 170 23.64 4.04 11.17
CA LEU A 170 24.37 2.85 10.76
C LEU A 170 24.45 2.79 9.22
N PRO A 171 25.56 2.24 8.68
CA PRO A 171 25.65 2.02 7.22
C PRO A 171 24.56 1.08 6.74
N SER A 172 23.96 1.44 5.61
CA SER A 172 22.97 0.59 4.94
C SER A 172 23.50 -0.83 4.74
N GLN A 173 22.63 -1.82 4.83
CA GLN A 173 22.89 -3.24 4.57
C GLN A 173 23.98 -3.86 5.44
N THR A 174 24.19 -3.34 6.61
CA THR A 174 24.96 -4.01 7.67
C THR A 174 24.00 -4.60 8.70
N PRO A 175 24.42 -5.58 9.53
CA PRO A 175 23.58 -6.06 10.62
C PRO A 175 23.05 -4.91 11.47
N ASP A 176 21.74 -4.87 11.68
CA ASP A 176 21.09 -3.81 12.44
C ASP A 176 21.36 -3.97 13.94
N THR A 177 22.46 -3.42 14.37
CA THR A 177 22.92 -3.52 15.77
C THR A 177 22.04 -2.77 16.76
N ARG A 178 21.02 -2.03 16.32
CA ARG A 178 19.98 -1.50 17.21
C ARG A 178 19.13 -2.63 17.79
N ILE A 179 18.98 -3.76 17.04
CA ILE A 179 18.22 -4.94 17.46
C ILE A 179 19.08 -5.76 18.43
N THR A 180 18.48 -6.07 19.59
CA THR A 180 19.16 -6.88 20.61
C THR A 180 19.47 -8.28 20.08
N ASN A 181 20.72 -8.73 20.25
CA ASN A 181 21.17 -10.07 19.81
C ASN A 181 21.01 -10.32 18.30
N VAL A 182 21.16 -9.31 17.47
CA VAL A 182 20.94 -9.36 16.00
C VAL A 182 21.59 -10.57 15.30
N ASN A 183 22.74 -11.07 15.77
CA ASN A 183 23.45 -12.22 15.22
C ASN A 183 23.05 -13.58 15.83
N SER A 184 22.05 -13.61 16.72
CA SER A 184 21.64 -14.84 17.43
C SER A 184 20.14 -14.92 17.67
N LEU A 185 19.36 -14.27 16.82
CA LEU A 185 17.90 -14.31 16.88
C LEU A 185 17.39 -15.71 16.57
N PRO A 186 16.46 -16.27 17.37
CA PRO A 186 15.85 -17.54 17.04
C PRO A 186 15.07 -17.47 15.73
N ALA A 187 14.94 -18.60 15.02
CA ALA A 187 14.29 -18.63 13.70
C ALA A 187 12.77 -18.45 13.78
N GLY A 188 12.31 -17.25 14.08
CA GLY A 188 10.90 -16.85 14.17
C GLY A 188 10.77 -15.39 14.51
N PRO A 189 9.57 -14.90 14.87
CA PRO A 189 9.32 -13.50 15.15
C PRO A 189 10.18 -12.94 16.29
N PHE A 190 10.62 -11.70 16.14
CA PHE A 190 11.39 -10.98 17.16
C PHE A 190 10.93 -9.53 17.27
N GLN A 191 11.03 -8.97 18.48
CA GLN A 191 10.70 -7.57 18.71
C GLN A 191 11.79 -6.65 18.15
N LEU A 192 11.38 -5.64 17.38
CA LEU A 192 12.27 -4.60 16.84
C LEU A 192 12.72 -3.63 17.93
N THR A 193 11.77 -3.02 18.61
CA THR A 193 12.00 -1.99 19.61
C THR A 193 12.51 -2.58 20.92
N ASN A 194 13.38 -1.85 21.59
CA ASN A 194 13.91 -2.27 22.89
C ASN A 194 14.01 -1.13 23.91
N GLY A 195 13.46 0.05 23.56
CA GLY A 195 13.43 1.22 24.42
C GLY A 195 14.78 1.94 24.61
N ASN A 196 15.86 1.47 23.97
CA ASN A 196 17.21 2.03 24.14
C ASN A 196 17.89 2.36 22.80
N THR A 197 18.05 1.36 21.93
CA THR A 197 18.83 1.47 20.69
C THR A 197 17.96 1.39 19.45
N PHE A 198 16.81 0.73 19.53
CA PHE A 198 15.77 0.78 18.54
C PHE A 198 14.49 1.33 19.16
N LEU A 199 14.11 2.54 18.78
CA LEU A 199 12.93 3.22 19.31
C LEU A 199 11.77 3.10 18.32
N TYR A 200 10.55 3.30 18.80
CA TYR A 200 9.35 3.30 17.95
C TYR A 200 9.39 4.42 16.88
N ASN A 201 10.14 5.48 17.12
CA ASN A 201 10.36 6.59 16.17
C ASN A 201 11.59 6.37 15.26
N ASP A 202 12.06 5.15 15.08
CA ASP A 202 13.19 4.84 14.21
C ASP A 202 12.75 4.20 12.90
N TYR A 203 13.54 4.39 11.83
CA TYR A 203 13.33 3.71 10.56
C TYR A 203 13.67 2.22 10.67
N ALA A 204 12.94 1.41 9.92
CA ALA A 204 13.19 -0.02 9.75
C ALA A 204 13.60 -0.34 8.31
N ALA A 205 14.03 -1.56 8.03
CA ALA A 205 14.17 -2.04 6.67
C ALA A 205 12.80 -2.35 6.05
N SER A 206 12.71 -2.27 4.72
CA SER A 206 11.54 -2.69 3.96
C SER A 206 11.82 -4.07 3.36
N PRO A 207 11.13 -5.12 3.80
CA PRO A 207 11.31 -6.45 3.24
C PRO A 207 10.83 -6.53 1.79
N VAL A 208 11.32 -7.54 1.06
CA VAL A 208 10.86 -7.82 -0.30
C VAL A 208 9.37 -8.17 -0.32
N HIS A 209 8.62 -7.57 -1.26
CA HIS A 209 7.17 -7.71 -1.37
C HIS A 209 6.71 -7.66 -2.84
N ARG A 210 7.12 -8.64 -3.64
CA ARG A 210 6.67 -8.84 -5.03
C ARG A 210 5.77 -10.08 -5.14
N PHE A 211 5.03 -10.17 -6.21
CA PHE A 211 3.97 -11.14 -6.43
C PHE A 211 4.39 -12.59 -6.16
N TYR A 212 5.30 -13.13 -6.93
CA TYR A 212 5.72 -14.53 -6.74
C TYR A 212 6.52 -14.75 -5.45
N GLN A 213 7.25 -13.72 -4.98
CA GLN A 213 7.97 -13.74 -3.72
C GLN A 213 7.00 -13.84 -2.53
N MET A 214 5.91 -13.08 -2.55
CA MET A 214 4.90 -13.13 -1.48
C MET A 214 4.14 -14.46 -1.50
N TRP A 215 3.76 -14.98 -2.66
CA TRP A 215 3.25 -16.34 -2.78
C TRP A 215 4.18 -17.37 -2.15
N GLN A 216 5.48 -17.27 -2.39
CA GLN A 216 6.48 -18.20 -1.86
C GLN A 216 6.69 -18.02 -0.34
N GLN A 217 6.64 -16.78 0.19
CA GLN A 217 6.68 -16.51 1.62
C GLN A 217 5.57 -17.26 2.36
N MET A 218 4.39 -17.35 1.77
CA MET A 218 3.24 -18.05 2.36
C MET A 218 3.40 -19.56 2.42
N ASP A 219 4.31 -20.16 1.66
CA ASP A 219 4.60 -21.61 1.71
C ASP A 219 3.32 -22.46 1.60
N CYS A 220 2.54 -22.27 0.55
CA CYS A 220 1.24 -22.90 0.35
C CYS A 220 1.36 -24.27 -0.35
N SER A 221 0.64 -25.29 0.15
CA SER A 221 0.56 -26.61 -0.48
C SER A 221 -0.79 -27.29 -0.20
N ALA A 222 -1.47 -27.72 -1.25
CA ALA A 222 -2.76 -28.42 -1.12
C ALA A 222 -2.65 -29.73 -0.30
N ASP A 223 -1.48 -30.37 -0.27
CA ASP A 223 -1.24 -31.58 0.54
C ASP A 223 -1.31 -31.32 2.04
N ARG A 224 -1.22 -30.08 2.47
CA ARG A 224 -1.30 -29.65 3.88
C ARG A 224 -2.66 -29.08 4.25
N ALA A 225 -3.59 -29.04 3.31
CA ALA A 225 -4.92 -28.51 3.57
C ALA A 225 -5.60 -29.31 4.68
N SER A 226 -6.19 -28.62 5.63
CA SER A 226 -6.93 -29.18 6.78
C SER A 226 -8.22 -28.39 7.00
N TRP A 227 -9.03 -28.84 7.96
CA TRP A 227 -10.24 -28.11 8.35
C TRP A 227 -9.90 -26.74 8.96
N GLU A 228 -8.82 -26.67 9.74
CA GLU A 228 -8.38 -25.41 10.36
C GLU A 228 -7.62 -24.51 9.37
N ASN A 229 -7.02 -25.09 8.35
CA ASN A 229 -6.23 -24.38 7.35
C ASN A 229 -6.47 -24.95 5.94
N PRO A 230 -7.63 -24.67 5.32
CA PRO A 230 -7.97 -25.22 4.01
C PRO A 230 -7.03 -24.82 2.87
N SER A 231 -6.30 -23.70 3.00
CA SER A 231 -5.31 -23.29 2.03
C SER A 231 -3.99 -24.09 2.15
N GLY A 232 -3.70 -24.66 3.31
CA GLY A 232 -2.44 -25.35 3.56
C GLY A 232 -1.20 -24.43 3.51
N CYS A 233 -1.40 -23.11 3.64
CA CYS A 233 -0.32 -22.11 3.73
C CYS A 233 0.23 -22.08 5.17
N ASN A 234 1.55 -22.12 5.32
CA ASN A 234 2.23 -22.21 6.61
C ASN A 234 3.11 -21.00 6.94
N ALA A 235 3.26 -20.05 6.03
CA ALA A 235 4.02 -18.81 6.21
C ALA A 235 5.47 -19.04 6.73
N ARG A 236 6.23 -19.96 6.12
CA ARG A 236 7.52 -20.42 6.67
C ARG A 236 8.75 -19.95 5.93
N LEU A 237 8.62 -19.19 4.86
CA LEU A 237 9.73 -18.86 3.98
C LEU A 237 10.08 -17.36 3.96
N PHE A 238 9.54 -16.54 4.85
CA PHE A 238 9.75 -15.10 4.86
C PHE A 238 11.23 -14.70 4.86
N PRO A 239 12.06 -15.07 5.85
CA PRO A 239 13.47 -14.69 5.84
C PRO A 239 14.27 -15.36 4.72
N TRP A 240 13.87 -16.55 4.27
CA TRP A 240 14.56 -17.20 3.18
C TRP A 240 14.35 -16.44 1.87
N VAL A 241 13.12 -16.00 1.60
CA VAL A 241 12.79 -15.16 0.44
C VAL A 241 13.60 -13.87 0.46
N GLU A 242 13.71 -13.20 1.60
CA GLU A 242 14.51 -11.98 1.72
C GLU A 242 15.99 -12.21 1.40
N VAL A 243 16.61 -13.25 1.94
CA VAL A 243 18.05 -13.46 1.77
C VAL A 243 18.45 -14.11 0.45
N THR A 244 17.51 -14.58 -0.35
CA THR A 244 17.78 -15.25 -1.63
C THR A 244 17.25 -14.51 -2.85
N VAL A 245 16.79 -13.27 -2.70
CA VAL A 245 16.05 -12.55 -3.74
C VAL A 245 14.65 -13.13 -3.99
N GLY A 246 14.28 -14.16 -3.27
CA GLY A 246 12.95 -14.72 -3.27
C GLY A 246 12.70 -15.80 -4.30
N ALA A 247 11.52 -15.75 -4.89
CA ALA A 247 11.01 -16.79 -5.76
C ALA A 247 11.96 -17.14 -6.91
N GLY A 248 11.96 -18.38 -7.31
CA GLY A 248 12.64 -18.87 -8.47
C GLY A 248 14.09 -19.31 -8.26
N THR A 249 14.74 -18.84 -7.22
CA THR A 249 16.14 -19.22 -6.97
C THR A 249 16.31 -20.51 -6.17
N ASN A 250 15.22 -21.03 -5.59
CA ASN A 250 15.25 -22.24 -4.75
C ASN A 250 16.35 -22.27 -3.68
N GLY A 251 16.65 -21.11 -3.11
CA GLY A 251 17.71 -20.95 -2.11
C GLY A 251 19.06 -20.52 -2.68
N LEU A 252 19.18 -20.36 -3.98
CA LEU A 252 20.40 -19.83 -4.57
C LEU A 252 20.53 -18.32 -4.32
N PRO A 253 21.73 -17.85 -3.95
CA PRO A 253 21.98 -16.42 -3.86
C PRO A 253 21.83 -15.74 -5.21
N GLN A 254 21.40 -14.48 -5.19
CA GLN A 254 21.37 -13.68 -6.39
C GLN A 254 22.73 -13.57 -7.07
N ALA A 255 22.71 -13.43 -8.39
CA ALA A 255 23.93 -13.29 -9.17
C ALA A 255 24.75 -12.06 -8.77
N ALA A 256 26.06 -12.20 -8.70
CA ALA A 256 26.99 -11.14 -8.31
C ALA A 256 26.89 -9.89 -9.19
N THR A 257 26.53 -10.02 -10.45
CA THR A 257 26.35 -8.90 -11.38
C THR A 257 25.18 -7.99 -11.01
N PHE A 258 24.12 -8.53 -10.47
CA PHE A 258 23.02 -7.75 -9.96
C PHE A 258 23.39 -7.01 -8.66
N SER A 259 24.05 -7.73 -7.75
CA SER A 259 24.41 -7.20 -6.44
C SER A 259 25.40 -6.02 -6.47
N THR A 260 26.10 -5.77 -7.57
CA THR A 260 27.01 -4.64 -7.67
C THR A 260 26.32 -3.29 -7.87
N GLU A 261 25.07 -3.27 -8.33
CA GLU A 261 24.31 -2.01 -8.55
C GLU A 261 23.22 -1.78 -7.53
N TYR A 262 22.57 -2.84 -7.01
CA TYR A 262 21.42 -2.75 -6.13
C TYR A 262 21.63 -3.41 -4.76
N ALA A 263 22.54 -4.36 -4.66
CA ALA A 263 22.97 -4.91 -3.38
C ALA A 263 24.48 -4.67 -3.22
N PRO A 264 24.95 -4.11 -2.11
CA PRO A 264 26.33 -3.63 -1.96
C PRO A 264 27.36 -4.75 -1.83
N SER A 265 26.95 -5.99 -1.75
CA SER A 265 27.87 -7.11 -1.60
C SER A 265 27.49 -8.28 -2.49
N PRO A 266 28.41 -8.79 -3.31
CA PRO A 266 28.14 -9.98 -4.12
C PRO A 266 27.98 -11.27 -3.30
N THR A 267 28.18 -11.21 -1.99
CA THR A 267 28.03 -12.35 -1.08
C THR A 267 26.76 -12.25 -0.23
N THR A 268 26.10 -11.11 -0.27
CA THR A 268 24.78 -10.90 0.35
C THR A 268 23.77 -10.84 -0.77
N THR A 269 22.56 -11.18 -0.48
CA THR A 269 21.48 -11.28 -1.44
C THR A 269 20.77 -9.95 -1.61
N THR A 270 19.62 -9.76 -1.01
CA THR A 270 18.82 -8.55 -1.15
C THR A 270 19.33 -7.38 -0.34
N GLY A 271 20.05 -7.62 0.74
CA GLY A 271 20.48 -6.59 1.66
C GLY A 271 19.51 -6.29 2.80
N GLU A 272 18.49 -7.11 3.01
CA GLU A 272 17.44 -6.92 4.04
C GLU A 272 17.60 -7.86 5.23
N GLY A 273 18.25 -9.02 5.02
CA GLY A 273 18.40 -10.04 6.05
C GLY A 273 17.08 -10.71 6.41
N SER A 274 16.73 -10.73 7.68
CA SER A 274 15.47 -11.33 8.15
C SER A 274 14.54 -10.31 8.83
N THR A 275 14.53 -9.08 8.35
CA THR A 275 13.72 -7.99 8.91
C THR A 275 12.22 -8.28 8.84
N SER A 276 11.78 -9.08 7.87
CA SER A 276 10.39 -9.55 7.74
C SER A 276 9.82 -10.19 9.01
N MET A 277 10.66 -10.72 9.90
CA MET A 277 10.22 -11.33 11.16
C MET A 277 10.10 -10.33 12.32
N GLY A 278 10.38 -9.05 12.09
CA GLY A 278 10.33 -7.99 13.09
C GLY A 278 8.91 -7.55 13.42
N PHE A 279 8.62 -7.27 14.71
CA PHE A 279 7.34 -6.69 15.13
C PHE A 279 7.52 -5.59 16.17
N TYR A 280 6.52 -4.70 16.25
CA TYR A 280 6.39 -3.68 17.31
C TYR A 280 5.64 -4.25 18.52
N ASN A 281 5.97 -3.79 19.72
CA ASN A 281 5.36 -4.29 20.97
C ASN A 281 4.39 -3.29 21.58
N VAL A 282 3.12 -3.45 21.26
CA VAL A 282 2.03 -2.61 21.77
C VAL A 282 1.90 -2.68 23.31
N GLN A 283 2.23 -3.83 23.94
CA GLN A 283 2.22 -3.95 25.40
C GLN A 283 3.33 -3.15 26.07
N GLN A 284 4.37 -2.78 25.34
CA GLN A 284 5.48 -1.95 25.83
C GLN A 284 5.38 -0.49 25.36
N GLY A 285 4.29 -0.12 24.69
CA GLY A 285 3.98 1.28 24.34
C GLY A 285 4.25 1.66 22.90
N ASP A 286 4.57 0.72 22.03
CA ASP A 286 4.59 0.96 20.57
C ASP A 286 3.16 1.11 20.03
N ALA A 287 3.01 1.78 18.89
CA ALA A 287 1.74 2.09 18.23
C ALA A 287 0.65 2.66 19.19
N PRO A 288 0.96 3.71 19.96
CA PRO A 288 0.08 4.17 21.03
C PRO A 288 -1.25 4.72 20.53
N TYR A 289 -1.25 5.40 19.37
CA TYR A 289 -2.48 5.94 18.83
C TYR A 289 -3.34 4.86 18.15
N PHE A 290 -2.76 3.94 17.40
CA PHE A 290 -3.51 2.80 16.85
C PHE A 290 -4.04 1.89 17.94
N LYS A 291 -3.28 1.67 19.02
CA LYS A 291 -3.80 0.99 20.21
C LYS A 291 -5.01 1.73 20.80
N HIS A 292 -4.91 3.06 20.93
CA HIS A 292 -6.03 3.86 21.42
C HIS A 292 -7.27 3.68 20.52
N LEU A 293 -7.11 3.72 19.20
CA LEU A 293 -8.22 3.51 18.28
C LEU A 293 -8.82 2.09 18.41
N ALA A 294 -7.98 1.06 18.47
CA ALA A 294 -8.43 -0.32 18.65
C ALA A 294 -9.15 -0.56 20.00
N ASP A 295 -8.76 0.17 21.04
CA ASP A 295 -9.41 0.08 22.35
C ASP A 295 -10.79 0.77 22.39
N HIS A 296 -11.03 1.76 21.55
CA HIS A 296 -12.21 2.62 21.62
C HIS A 296 -13.18 2.48 20.45
N TYR A 297 -12.75 1.82 19.37
CA TYR A 297 -13.51 1.61 18.14
C TYR A 297 -13.43 0.15 17.70
N SER A 298 -14.04 -0.18 16.58
CA SER A 298 -14.02 -1.54 16.04
C SER A 298 -12.79 -1.80 15.19
N MET A 299 -12.30 -3.03 15.19
CA MET A 299 -11.20 -3.46 14.31
C MET A 299 -11.50 -4.84 13.72
N SER A 300 -10.81 -5.17 12.63
CA SER A 300 -10.72 -6.54 12.09
C SER A 300 -9.35 -7.13 12.37
N ASP A 301 -9.31 -8.39 12.83
CA ASP A 301 -8.10 -9.20 12.90
C ASP A 301 -8.02 -10.24 11.78
N ASN A 302 -8.85 -10.07 10.74
CA ASN A 302 -8.90 -10.94 9.57
C ASN A 302 -9.15 -10.15 8.28
N PHE A 303 -8.50 -8.97 8.17
CA PHE A 303 -8.49 -8.12 6.98
C PHE A 303 -7.15 -8.26 6.25
N HIS A 304 -7.20 -8.46 4.94
CA HIS A 304 -6.07 -8.89 4.13
C HIS A 304 -5.72 -7.91 3.01
N GLN A 305 -4.45 -7.90 2.58
CA GLN A 305 -4.10 -7.35 1.27
C GLN A 305 -4.73 -8.19 0.17
N SER A 306 -5.22 -7.55 -0.89
CA SER A 306 -5.98 -8.23 -1.94
C SER A 306 -5.12 -8.94 -2.98
N VAL A 307 -3.85 -8.58 -3.11
CA VAL A 307 -2.92 -9.17 -4.09
C VAL A 307 -1.64 -9.54 -3.39
N ASP A 308 -1.10 -10.73 -3.67
CA ASP A 308 0.28 -11.10 -3.32
C ASP A 308 1.26 -10.31 -4.20
N GLY A 309 1.20 -8.99 -4.19
CA GLY A 309 1.93 -8.12 -5.09
C GLY A 309 2.18 -6.75 -4.48
N GLY A 310 2.73 -5.84 -5.28
CA GLY A 310 3.15 -4.53 -4.80
C GLY A 310 2.00 -3.56 -4.54
N THR A 311 2.38 -2.41 -4.00
CA THR A 311 1.54 -1.25 -3.66
C THR A 311 0.52 -0.90 -4.75
N GLY A 312 0.96 -0.76 -6.01
CA GLY A 312 0.09 -0.36 -7.12
C GLY A 312 -1.04 -1.35 -7.38
N ALA A 313 -0.74 -2.66 -7.39
CA ALA A 313 -1.74 -3.71 -7.61
C ALA A 313 -2.78 -3.72 -6.48
N ASN A 314 -2.39 -3.56 -5.23
CA ASN A 314 -3.29 -3.51 -4.08
C ASN A 314 -4.18 -2.27 -4.08
N HIS A 315 -3.65 -1.09 -4.44
CA HIS A 315 -4.46 0.12 -4.59
C HIS A 315 -5.45 0.01 -5.76
N ILE A 316 -5.05 -0.65 -6.86
CA ILE A 316 -5.97 -0.92 -7.97
C ILE A 316 -7.15 -1.77 -7.52
N MET A 317 -6.92 -2.82 -6.73
CA MET A 317 -8.01 -3.63 -6.16
C MET A 317 -8.97 -2.79 -5.30
N LEU A 318 -8.45 -1.85 -4.51
CA LEU A 318 -9.29 -0.93 -3.73
C LEU A 318 -10.14 0.00 -4.61
N GLY A 319 -9.72 0.29 -5.84
CA GLY A 319 -10.49 1.15 -6.76
C GLY A 319 -11.42 0.38 -7.71
N HIS A 320 -11.00 -0.81 -8.15
CA HIS A 320 -11.65 -1.55 -9.24
C HIS A 320 -12.30 -2.86 -8.79
N GLY A 321 -11.92 -3.38 -7.62
CA GLY A 321 -12.31 -4.73 -7.19
C GLY A 321 -11.70 -5.85 -8.05
N ASP A 322 -10.80 -5.52 -8.96
CA ASP A 322 -10.17 -6.41 -9.94
C ASP A 322 -8.80 -5.90 -10.35
N ALA A 323 -7.96 -6.78 -10.91
CA ALA A 323 -6.69 -6.39 -11.51
C ALA A 323 -6.93 -5.77 -12.90
N ILE A 324 -6.12 -4.76 -13.25
CA ILE A 324 -6.09 -4.18 -14.60
C ILE A 324 -5.02 -4.86 -15.45
N TRP A 325 -5.07 -4.68 -16.75
CA TRP A 325 -4.19 -5.39 -17.70
C TRP A 325 -3.58 -4.46 -18.75
N PHE A 326 -2.51 -4.93 -19.39
CA PHE A 326 -1.86 -4.23 -20.48
C PHE A 326 -2.79 -4.15 -21.70
N SER A 327 -3.11 -2.93 -22.16
CA SER A 327 -4.07 -2.68 -23.22
C SER A 327 -3.55 -1.66 -24.24
N ASP A 328 -4.35 -1.41 -25.28
CA ASP A 328 -4.10 -0.34 -26.26
C ASP A 328 -4.61 1.04 -25.79
N GLY A 329 -5.03 1.16 -24.55
CA GLY A 329 -5.65 2.37 -24.01
C GLY A 329 -7.11 2.58 -24.40
N ALA A 330 -7.66 1.70 -25.27
CA ALA A 330 -9.08 1.69 -25.68
C ALA A 330 -9.81 0.43 -25.16
N GLY A 331 -9.17 -0.35 -24.29
CA GLY A 331 -9.74 -1.54 -23.67
C GLY A 331 -9.46 -2.85 -24.40
N ASN A 332 -8.73 -2.85 -25.51
CA ASN A 332 -8.33 -4.09 -26.16
C ASN A 332 -7.03 -4.60 -25.52
N ALA A 333 -7.02 -5.86 -25.10
CA ALA A 333 -5.83 -6.48 -24.54
C ALA A 333 -4.69 -6.57 -25.56
N LEU A 334 -3.47 -6.28 -25.10
CA LEU A 334 -2.24 -6.40 -25.90
C LEU A 334 -1.20 -7.21 -25.10
N THR A 335 -0.22 -7.72 -25.82
CA THR A 335 0.97 -8.32 -25.20
C THR A 335 1.98 -7.23 -24.87
N PRO A 336 2.42 -7.11 -23.60
CA PRO A 336 3.46 -6.17 -23.23
C PRO A 336 4.80 -6.53 -23.85
N PRO A 337 5.76 -5.62 -23.91
CA PRO A 337 7.12 -5.92 -24.33
C PRO A 337 7.70 -7.09 -23.53
N HIS A 338 8.20 -8.09 -24.23
CA HIS A 338 8.77 -9.29 -23.63
C HIS A 338 10.12 -9.58 -24.28
N ASN A 339 11.15 -8.95 -23.76
CA ASN A 339 12.52 -9.13 -24.22
C ASN A 339 13.42 -9.29 -23.01
N VAL A 340 14.26 -10.29 -23.02
CA VAL A 340 15.27 -10.47 -21.98
C VAL A 340 16.28 -9.35 -22.07
N VAL A 341 16.30 -8.47 -21.07
CA VAL A 341 17.25 -7.36 -20.99
C VAL A 341 18.48 -7.83 -20.26
N VAL A 342 19.61 -7.66 -20.91
CA VAL A 342 20.92 -7.85 -20.32
C VAL A 342 21.37 -6.55 -19.65
N ASP A 343 22.23 -6.71 -18.66
CA ASP A 343 22.91 -5.67 -17.90
C ASP A 343 23.21 -4.39 -18.72
N PRO A 344 22.96 -3.21 -18.15
CA PRO A 344 23.32 -1.93 -18.75
C PRO A 344 24.77 -1.85 -19.11
N GLY A 345 25.25 -1.58 -20.11
CA GLY A 345 26.64 -1.62 -20.57
C GLY A 345 26.89 -2.73 -21.57
N THR A 346 25.85 -3.53 -21.86
CA THR A 346 25.84 -4.49 -22.96
C THR A 346 25.18 -3.91 -24.21
N ALA A 347 25.28 -4.64 -25.32
CA ALA A 347 24.66 -4.23 -26.59
C ALA A 347 23.12 -4.19 -26.55
N ASN A 348 22.51 -4.81 -25.55
CA ASN A 348 21.05 -4.87 -25.38
C ASN A 348 20.54 -3.92 -24.29
N ALA A 349 21.37 -3.02 -23.81
CA ALA A 349 20.96 -2.01 -22.84
C ALA A 349 19.74 -1.22 -23.35
N GLY A 350 18.73 -1.08 -22.48
CA GLY A 350 17.49 -0.38 -22.84
C GLY A 350 16.41 -1.26 -23.49
N THR A 351 16.63 -2.57 -23.69
CA THR A 351 15.55 -3.51 -24.03
C THR A 351 14.78 -3.83 -22.76
N VAL A 352 13.45 -3.80 -22.82
CA VAL A 352 12.58 -3.96 -21.65
C VAL A 352 11.86 -5.30 -21.70
N ASP A 353 11.84 -6.01 -20.57
CA ASP A 353 10.99 -7.16 -20.32
C ASP A 353 9.97 -6.78 -19.25
N GLU A 354 8.69 -6.71 -19.65
CA GLU A 354 7.60 -6.34 -18.77
C GLU A 354 6.79 -7.55 -18.26
N VAL A 355 7.09 -8.75 -18.74
CA VAL A 355 6.48 -9.98 -18.21
C VAL A 355 7.23 -10.40 -16.96
N GLU A 356 6.49 -10.62 -15.86
CA GLU A 356 7.07 -11.07 -14.58
C GLU A 356 7.61 -12.48 -14.72
N ASP A 357 8.87 -12.66 -14.34
CA ASP A 357 9.55 -13.97 -14.31
C ASP A 357 10.14 -14.19 -12.91
N PRO A 358 9.58 -15.12 -12.11
CA PRO A 358 10.10 -15.40 -10.77
C PRO A 358 11.46 -16.11 -10.79
N ASP A 359 11.93 -16.50 -11.95
CA ASP A 359 13.17 -17.31 -12.14
C ASP A 359 14.06 -16.72 -13.24
N PRO A 360 14.38 -15.42 -13.16
CA PRO A 360 15.06 -14.71 -14.23
C PRO A 360 16.53 -15.16 -14.35
N ALA A 361 17.03 -15.18 -15.59
CA ALA A 361 18.42 -15.42 -15.84
C ALA A 361 19.29 -14.28 -15.28
N ALA A 362 20.47 -14.61 -14.77
CA ALA A 362 21.43 -13.63 -14.26
C ALA A 362 21.79 -12.57 -15.30
N GLY A 363 21.83 -11.30 -14.88
CA GLY A 363 22.14 -10.15 -15.74
C GLY A 363 20.99 -9.72 -16.64
N THR A 364 19.77 -10.17 -16.40
CA THR A 364 18.55 -9.72 -17.08
C THR A 364 17.85 -8.63 -16.28
N ASN A 365 16.88 -7.94 -16.88
CA ASN A 365 16.15 -6.86 -16.24
C ASN A 365 14.99 -7.32 -15.34
N ASN A 366 14.72 -8.60 -15.25
CA ASN A 366 13.62 -9.12 -14.46
C ASN A 366 13.97 -9.39 -12.99
N TRP A 367 15.10 -8.86 -12.54
CA TRP A 367 15.43 -8.76 -11.14
C TRP A 367 14.62 -7.62 -10.50
N TYR A 368 14.12 -7.84 -9.31
CA TYR A 368 13.34 -6.85 -8.58
C TYR A 368 14.20 -5.98 -7.65
N THR A 369 13.63 -4.89 -7.22
CA THR A 369 14.06 -4.10 -6.06
C THR A 369 13.19 -4.47 -4.86
N GLU A 370 13.57 -4.05 -3.66
CA GLU A 370 12.91 -4.42 -2.42
C GLU A 370 11.42 -4.05 -2.34
N ASP A 371 11.00 -2.98 -3.03
CA ASP A 371 9.61 -2.51 -3.09
C ASP A 371 8.83 -3.10 -4.28
N GLY A 372 9.45 -3.97 -5.06
CA GLY A 372 8.83 -4.53 -6.26
C GLY A 372 8.60 -3.55 -7.40
N TYR A 373 9.19 -2.37 -7.33
CA TYR A 373 9.14 -1.39 -8.40
C TYR A 373 9.96 -1.90 -9.59
N GLY A 374 9.32 -2.01 -10.77
CA GLY A 374 9.93 -2.61 -11.94
C GLY A 374 11.00 -1.78 -12.64
N GLY A 375 11.34 -0.62 -12.14
CA GLY A 375 12.42 0.21 -12.66
C GLY A 375 13.61 0.12 -11.72
N GLY A 376 14.75 -0.14 -12.22
CA GLY A 376 15.96 0.11 -11.47
C GLY A 376 16.07 1.58 -11.11
N SER A 377 17.10 1.91 -10.33
CA SER A 377 17.37 3.28 -9.91
C SER A 377 17.14 4.28 -11.02
N PHE A 378 16.57 5.38 -10.65
CA PHE A 378 16.30 6.54 -11.50
C PHE A 378 17.36 6.71 -12.58
N GLY A 379 16.95 6.68 -13.84
CA GLY A 379 17.81 6.94 -14.95
C GLY A 379 18.26 5.75 -15.76
N SER A 380 17.83 4.54 -15.44
CA SER A 380 18.17 3.38 -16.24
C SER A 380 16.94 2.59 -16.64
N ALA A 381 16.50 2.74 -17.88
CA ALA A 381 15.52 1.83 -18.50
C ALA A 381 16.00 0.37 -18.58
N SER A 382 17.19 0.10 -18.06
CA SER A 382 17.87 -1.19 -18.19
C SER A 382 17.62 -2.12 -17.03
N PHE A 383 17.00 -1.64 -15.96
CA PHE A 383 16.65 -2.44 -14.79
C PHE A 383 15.17 -2.28 -14.54
N GLY A 384 14.43 -3.22 -14.89
CA GLY A 384 13.06 -3.28 -14.54
C GLY A 384 12.69 -4.72 -14.36
N GLY A 385 12.12 -5.07 -13.24
CA GLY A 385 11.41 -6.30 -13.12
C GLY A 385 10.15 -6.23 -13.96
N GLY A 386 9.75 -7.30 -14.62
CA GLY A 386 8.43 -7.42 -15.19
C GLY A 386 7.36 -7.33 -14.12
N SER A 387 6.20 -6.80 -14.49
CA SER A 387 5.07 -6.70 -13.58
C SER A 387 3.79 -7.29 -14.13
N TYR A 388 3.82 -7.88 -15.33
CA TYR A 388 2.64 -8.46 -15.96
C TYR A 388 2.72 -9.97 -16.06
N SER A 389 1.57 -10.64 -15.92
CA SER A 389 1.42 -12.06 -16.24
C SER A 389 0.09 -12.35 -16.97
N ASN A 390 0.15 -13.21 -17.97
CA ASN A 390 -1.04 -13.83 -18.56
C ASN A 390 -1.32 -15.13 -17.82
N CYS A 391 -2.04 -15.05 -16.73
CA CYS A 391 -2.32 -16.19 -15.86
C CYS A 391 -3.28 -17.23 -16.44
N ALA A 392 -3.86 -16.98 -17.59
CA ALA A 392 -4.61 -18.00 -18.36
C ALA A 392 -3.69 -18.94 -19.15
N ASP A 393 -2.42 -18.62 -19.29
CA ASP A 393 -1.43 -19.41 -20.03
C ASP A 393 -0.40 -20.04 -19.07
N SER A 394 -0.55 -21.31 -18.80
CA SER A 394 0.34 -22.07 -17.91
C SER A 394 1.79 -22.18 -18.39
N THR A 395 2.10 -21.73 -19.61
CA THR A 395 3.48 -21.66 -20.12
C THR A 395 4.21 -20.37 -19.71
N GLN A 396 3.47 -19.38 -19.18
CA GLN A 396 4.08 -18.18 -18.64
C GLN A 396 4.87 -18.47 -17.35
N PRO A 397 5.97 -17.75 -17.09
CA PRO A 397 6.78 -17.97 -15.88
C PRO A 397 5.95 -17.95 -14.60
N GLY A 398 6.19 -18.92 -13.70
CA GLY A 398 5.52 -19.01 -12.39
C GLY A 398 4.05 -19.43 -12.39
N VAL A 399 3.32 -19.21 -13.49
CA VAL A 399 1.86 -19.39 -13.56
C VAL A 399 1.44 -20.83 -13.26
N SER A 400 2.14 -21.80 -13.82
CA SER A 400 1.73 -23.21 -13.67
C SER A 400 1.73 -23.69 -12.23
N GLU A 401 2.60 -23.16 -11.37
CA GLU A 401 2.70 -23.55 -9.96
C GLU A 401 1.52 -23.01 -9.15
N VAL A 402 1.18 -21.71 -9.34
CA VAL A 402 0.04 -21.10 -8.66
C VAL A 402 -1.27 -21.77 -9.12
N VAL A 403 -1.47 -21.92 -10.43
CA VAL A 403 -2.71 -22.51 -10.99
C VAL A 403 -2.89 -23.97 -10.55
N LYS A 404 -1.82 -24.79 -10.56
CA LYS A 404 -1.89 -26.17 -10.06
C LYS A 404 -2.26 -26.22 -8.57
N TYR A 405 -1.69 -25.33 -7.76
CA TYR A 405 -2.03 -25.26 -6.35
C TYR A 405 -3.51 -24.93 -6.16
N LEU A 406 -4.04 -23.88 -6.79
CA LEU A 406 -5.45 -23.48 -6.71
C LEU A 406 -6.39 -24.59 -7.11
N GLN A 407 -6.08 -25.29 -8.21
CA GLN A 407 -6.90 -26.38 -8.72
C GLN A 407 -6.79 -27.68 -7.89
N SER A 408 -5.70 -27.84 -7.11
CA SER A 408 -5.48 -29.00 -6.26
C SER A 408 -6.06 -28.87 -4.86
N LEU A 409 -6.57 -27.73 -4.49
CA LEU A 409 -7.22 -27.51 -3.19
C LEU A 409 -8.46 -28.40 -3.03
N PRO A 410 -8.83 -28.78 -1.79
CA PRO A 410 -10.06 -29.56 -1.50
C PRO A 410 -11.33 -28.93 -2.10
N ARG A 411 -11.35 -27.62 -2.24
CA ARG A 411 -12.29 -26.84 -3.06
C ARG A 411 -11.45 -26.12 -4.11
N PRO A 412 -11.43 -26.60 -5.36
CA PRO A 412 -10.70 -25.94 -6.43
C PRO A 412 -11.16 -24.51 -6.63
N ILE A 413 -10.20 -23.61 -6.79
CA ILE A 413 -10.43 -22.18 -7.01
C ILE A 413 -10.15 -21.86 -8.46
N ASP A 414 -11.05 -21.09 -9.08
CA ASP A 414 -10.86 -20.54 -10.42
C ASP A 414 -9.75 -19.48 -10.36
N PRO A 415 -8.69 -19.57 -11.17
CA PRO A 415 -7.68 -18.52 -11.27
C PRO A 415 -8.21 -17.15 -11.67
N HIS A 416 -9.40 -17.10 -12.23
CA HIS A 416 -10.08 -15.85 -12.64
C HIS A 416 -9.34 -15.06 -13.70
N CYS A 417 -8.68 -15.73 -14.64
CA CYS A 417 -7.84 -15.16 -15.68
C CYS A 417 -8.48 -15.27 -17.06
N GLU A 418 -8.47 -14.20 -17.83
CA GLU A 418 -8.93 -14.17 -19.20
C GLU A 418 -7.77 -14.40 -20.18
N ALA A 419 -7.98 -15.23 -21.18
CA ALA A 419 -6.95 -15.54 -22.16
C ALA A 419 -6.48 -14.30 -22.93
N GLY A 420 -5.17 -14.11 -23.00
CA GLY A 420 -4.55 -12.99 -23.70
C GLY A 420 -4.51 -11.68 -22.90
N HIS A 421 -5.00 -11.69 -21.64
CA HIS A 421 -4.87 -10.55 -20.73
C HIS A 421 -3.59 -10.70 -19.91
N TYR A 422 -2.75 -9.69 -19.95
CA TYR A 422 -1.54 -9.57 -19.12
C TYR A 422 -1.84 -8.62 -17.96
N TYR A 423 -2.14 -9.18 -16.80
CA TYR A 423 -2.55 -8.46 -15.60
C TYR A 423 -1.36 -7.87 -14.88
N LEU A 424 -1.53 -6.65 -14.35
CA LEU A 424 -0.55 -6.01 -13.49
C LEU A 424 -0.54 -6.70 -12.12
N LEU A 425 0.65 -7.11 -11.68
CA LEU A 425 0.87 -7.86 -10.44
C LEU A 425 1.57 -7.03 -9.34
N ASN A 426 2.35 -6.05 -9.74
CA ASN A 426 3.20 -5.24 -8.84
C ASN A 426 2.99 -3.74 -9.12
N ASN A 427 4.08 -2.99 -9.26
CA ASN A 427 4.06 -1.55 -9.40
C ASN A 427 4.44 -1.12 -10.82
N TYR A 428 3.59 -0.32 -11.46
CA TYR A 428 3.94 0.47 -12.63
C TYR A 428 3.25 1.82 -12.56
N ASN A 429 3.86 2.83 -13.13
CA ASN A 429 3.30 4.17 -13.16
C ASN A 429 1.95 4.20 -13.90
N PRO A 430 0.99 5.02 -13.46
CA PRO A 430 -0.28 5.17 -14.14
C PRO A 430 -0.11 5.78 -15.55
N GLY A 431 -1.02 5.42 -16.46
CA GLY A 431 -1.02 5.87 -17.84
C GLY A 431 -1.27 7.36 -18.06
N TYR A 432 -1.59 8.07 -16.99
CA TYR A 432 -1.79 9.52 -17.00
C TYR A 432 -0.92 10.23 -15.99
N PHE A 433 -0.32 11.34 -16.38
CA PHE A 433 0.22 12.33 -15.45
C PHE A 433 -0.90 13.06 -14.71
N GLY A 434 -0.60 13.69 -13.58
CA GLY A 434 -1.56 14.46 -12.80
C GLY A 434 -2.29 15.57 -13.57
N ASN A 435 -1.66 16.12 -14.60
CA ASN A 435 -2.29 17.09 -15.49
C ASN A 435 -3.24 16.49 -16.55
N GLY A 436 -3.32 15.15 -16.63
CA GLY A 436 -4.15 14.41 -17.57
C GLY A 436 -3.51 14.14 -18.93
N ASN A 437 -2.25 14.49 -19.13
CA ASN A 437 -1.51 14.07 -20.32
C ASN A 437 -1.22 12.56 -20.23
N ASN A 438 -1.21 11.91 -21.39
CA ASN A 438 -0.92 10.47 -21.47
C ASN A 438 0.56 10.23 -21.20
N ALA A 439 0.87 9.58 -20.09
CA ALA A 439 2.23 9.25 -19.66
C ALA A 439 2.81 8.07 -20.47
N PHE A 440 1.98 7.10 -20.83
CA PHE A 440 2.39 5.91 -21.57
C PHE A 440 2.94 6.24 -22.96
N THR A 441 2.41 7.24 -23.63
CA THR A 441 2.87 7.68 -24.95
C THR A 441 3.99 8.73 -24.91
N ASP A 442 4.36 9.20 -23.72
CA ASP A 442 5.45 10.16 -23.55
C ASP A 442 6.80 9.44 -23.52
N THR A 443 7.56 9.56 -24.57
CA THR A 443 8.91 9.00 -24.69
C THR A 443 10.01 10.03 -24.40
N SER A 444 9.67 11.18 -23.89
CA SER A 444 10.62 12.27 -23.60
C SER A 444 11.45 12.04 -22.34
N SER A 445 11.02 11.12 -21.47
CA SER A 445 11.69 10.78 -20.23
C SER A 445 11.78 9.25 -20.04
N PHE A 446 12.86 8.78 -19.43
CA PHE A 446 13.00 7.39 -19.01
C PHE A 446 12.05 7.01 -17.86
N ASN A 447 11.54 8.00 -17.11
CA ASN A 447 10.58 7.77 -16.02
C ASN A 447 9.23 7.23 -16.51
N THR A 448 9.00 7.21 -17.82
CA THR A 448 7.77 6.66 -18.42
C THR A 448 7.93 5.24 -18.97
N VAL A 449 9.11 4.63 -18.85
CA VAL A 449 9.37 3.28 -19.39
C VAL A 449 8.46 2.22 -18.75
N PHE A 450 8.30 2.28 -17.43
CA PHE A 450 7.47 1.34 -16.69
C PHE A 450 6.12 1.98 -16.34
N THR A 451 5.33 2.22 -17.38
CA THR A 451 4.03 2.86 -17.29
C THR A 451 2.99 1.97 -17.95
N ILE A 452 1.91 1.67 -17.23
CA ILE A 452 0.79 0.93 -17.80
C ILE A 452 -0.01 1.83 -18.75
N PRO A 453 -0.49 1.32 -19.90
CA PRO A 453 -1.42 2.08 -20.74
C PRO A 453 -2.66 2.53 -19.96
N PRO A 454 -3.27 3.68 -20.33
CA PRO A 454 -4.55 4.11 -19.75
C PRO A 454 -5.58 2.99 -19.71
N SER A 455 -6.18 2.76 -18.55
CA SER A 455 -7.19 1.72 -18.34
C SER A 455 -8.58 2.20 -18.76
N SER A 456 -9.38 1.29 -19.30
CA SER A 456 -10.82 1.45 -19.52
C SER A 456 -11.65 0.56 -18.60
N THR A 457 -11.01 -0.16 -17.69
CA THR A 457 -11.70 -0.97 -16.66
C THR A 457 -12.48 -0.02 -15.75
N PRO A 458 -13.77 -0.24 -15.53
CA PRO A 458 -14.56 0.59 -14.61
C PRO A 458 -14.01 0.54 -13.19
N SER A 459 -14.15 1.65 -12.47
CA SER A 459 -13.81 1.77 -11.05
C SER A 459 -15.04 2.12 -10.22
N ILE A 460 -14.92 2.06 -8.90
CA ILE A 460 -15.95 2.56 -7.98
C ILE A 460 -16.23 4.06 -8.22
N GLY A 461 -15.23 4.81 -8.67
CA GLY A 461 -15.41 6.22 -9.07
C GLY A 461 -16.44 6.39 -10.18
N ASP A 462 -16.44 5.51 -11.18
CA ASP A 462 -17.44 5.52 -12.27
C ASP A 462 -18.85 5.19 -11.76
N LYS A 463 -18.95 4.26 -10.80
CA LYS A 463 -20.24 3.92 -10.17
C LYS A 463 -20.81 5.09 -9.39
N LEU A 464 -19.96 5.74 -8.58
CA LEU A 464 -20.33 6.91 -7.77
C LEU A 464 -20.76 8.09 -8.66
N ILE A 465 -20.03 8.37 -9.75
CA ILE A 465 -20.41 9.38 -10.75
C ILE A 465 -21.78 9.06 -11.35
N THR A 466 -21.99 7.81 -11.77
CA THR A 466 -23.24 7.39 -12.39
C THR A 466 -24.42 7.51 -11.43
N ALA A 467 -24.22 7.17 -10.17
CA ALA A 467 -25.22 7.27 -9.10
C ALA A 467 -25.36 8.71 -8.55
N LYS A 468 -24.52 9.66 -8.97
CA LYS A 468 -24.47 11.04 -8.47
C LYS A 468 -24.15 11.14 -6.98
N ILE A 469 -23.38 10.20 -6.47
CA ILE A 469 -22.84 10.22 -5.12
C ILE A 469 -21.54 11.00 -5.18
N SER A 470 -21.39 12.00 -4.28
CA SER A 470 -20.20 12.83 -4.24
C SER A 470 -18.99 12.02 -3.75
N TRP A 471 -17.86 12.15 -4.42
CA TRP A 471 -16.65 11.47 -4.01
C TRP A 471 -15.39 12.22 -4.42
N LYS A 472 -14.28 11.98 -3.71
CA LYS A 472 -12.96 12.48 -4.06
C LYS A 472 -11.87 11.51 -3.62
N TYR A 473 -10.78 11.50 -4.37
CA TYR A 473 -9.48 10.99 -3.94
C TYR A 473 -8.62 12.20 -3.52
N TYR A 474 -8.07 12.14 -2.32
CA TYR A 474 -7.18 13.15 -1.75
C TYR A 474 -5.78 12.56 -1.58
N GLY A 475 -4.89 12.86 -2.51
CA GLY A 475 -3.49 12.46 -2.42
C GLY A 475 -2.67 13.58 -1.80
N ASP A 476 -1.95 13.27 -0.74
CA ASP A 476 -1.05 14.22 -0.13
C ASP A 476 0.07 14.60 -1.10
N GLN A 477 0.39 15.89 -1.19
CA GLN A 477 1.32 16.49 -2.16
C GLN A 477 0.90 16.37 -3.65
N TRP A 478 -0.36 16.09 -3.95
CA TRP A 478 -0.88 16.15 -5.33
C TRP A 478 -0.58 17.47 -6.03
N ASN A 479 -0.69 18.60 -5.31
CA ASN A 479 -0.41 19.91 -5.86
C ASN A 479 1.07 20.13 -6.20
N ALA A 480 2.00 19.43 -5.56
CA ALA A 480 3.41 19.42 -5.91
C ALA A 480 3.69 18.54 -7.14
N TYR A 481 3.01 17.39 -7.23
CA TYR A 481 3.16 16.43 -8.32
C TYR A 481 2.65 16.96 -9.67
N VAL A 482 1.50 17.63 -9.73
CA VAL A 482 0.92 18.09 -11.01
C VAL A 482 1.89 18.92 -11.86
N PRO A 483 2.70 19.86 -11.32
CA PRO A 483 3.72 20.57 -12.08
C PRO A 483 5.04 19.80 -12.26
N ASP A 484 5.27 18.72 -11.51
CA ASP A 484 6.47 17.85 -11.60
C ASP A 484 6.11 16.42 -12.03
N PRO A 485 5.54 16.23 -13.24
CA PRO A 485 4.92 14.96 -13.65
C PRO A 485 5.91 13.78 -13.72
N TYR A 486 7.20 14.05 -13.74
CA TYR A 486 8.24 13.02 -13.72
C TYR A 486 8.81 12.77 -12.33
N GLN A 487 8.27 13.42 -11.31
CA GLN A 487 8.74 13.37 -9.92
C GLN A 487 10.27 13.56 -9.80
N ILE A 488 10.77 14.57 -10.50
CA ILE A 488 12.18 14.91 -10.51
C ILE A 488 12.69 15.26 -9.11
N ASN A 489 11.82 15.84 -8.30
CA ASN A 489 12.12 16.28 -6.95
C ASN A 489 11.67 15.27 -5.87
N TYR A 490 11.55 13.99 -6.23
CA TYR A 490 11.34 12.93 -5.24
C TYR A 490 12.56 12.83 -4.31
N GLY A 491 12.33 12.87 -3.01
CA GLY A 491 13.37 12.80 -1.98
C GLY A 491 13.42 14.01 -1.04
N PRO A 492 14.25 13.93 0.02
CA PRO A 492 14.34 14.97 1.03
C PRO A 492 14.86 16.30 0.48
N VAL A 493 14.28 17.40 0.96
CA VAL A 493 14.81 18.72 0.65
C VAL A 493 16.24 18.87 1.17
N GLY A 494 17.08 19.50 0.35
CA GLY A 494 18.51 19.63 0.60
C GLY A 494 19.34 18.50 0.03
N SER A 495 18.76 17.35 -0.29
CA SER A 495 19.41 16.32 -1.12
C SER A 495 19.50 16.76 -2.58
N ASN A 496 20.25 16.04 -3.38
CA ASN A 496 20.24 16.25 -4.82
C ASN A 496 19.18 15.32 -5.46
N ASN A 497 18.40 15.89 -6.38
CA ASN A 497 17.57 15.09 -7.26
C ASN A 497 18.45 14.25 -8.22
N PHE A 498 17.83 13.33 -8.94
CA PHE A 498 18.59 12.46 -9.86
C PHE A 498 19.28 13.19 -11.03
N LEU A 499 18.92 14.45 -11.30
CA LEU A 499 19.63 15.32 -12.24
C LEU A 499 20.82 16.04 -11.58
N GLY A 500 21.12 15.80 -10.31
CA GLY A 500 22.21 16.39 -9.54
C GLY A 500 21.94 17.83 -9.09
N SER A 501 20.70 18.30 -9.15
CA SER A 501 20.29 19.62 -8.66
C SER A 501 19.71 19.50 -7.25
N PRO A 502 19.94 20.49 -6.36
CA PRO A 502 19.34 20.47 -5.02
C PRO A 502 17.80 20.48 -5.07
N ILE A 503 17.18 19.59 -4.33
CA ILE A 503 15.73 19.59 -4.11
C ILE A 503 15.40 20.76 -3.20
N THR A 504 14.58 21.67 -3.69
CA THR A 504 14.12 22.85 -2.93
C THR A 504 12.66 22.76 -2.50
N ALA A 505 11.89 21.87 -3.14
CA ALA A 505 10.54 21.49 -2.76
C ALA A 505 10.40 20.00 -3.11
N ALA A 506 10.12 19.18 -2.13
CA ALA A 506 9.94 17.75 -2.32
C ALA A 506 8.59 17.45 -2.96
N ASP A 507 8.55 16.40 -3.78
CA ASP A 507 7.35 15.78 -4.31
C ASP A 507 7.37 14.29 -3.94
N GLU A 508 6.65 13.93 -2.90
CA GLU A 508 6.52 12.57 -2.38
C GLU A 508 5.10 12.03 -2.56
N TYR A 509 4.37 12.58 -3.52
CA TYR A 509 3.07 12.03 -3.91
C TYR A 509 3.23 10.60 -4.44
N CYS A 510 2.44 9.66 -3.91
CA CYS A 510 2.43 8.31 -4.41
C CYS A 510 1.54 8.19 -5.65
N ASN A 511 2.11 8.28 -6.84
CA ASN A 511 1.35 8.21 -8.09
C ASN A 511 0.77 6.81 -8.35
N ILE A 512 1.49 5.75 -7.97
CA ILE A 512 1.03 4.35 -8.10
C ILE A 512 -0.07 3.99 -7.09
N CYS A 513 -0.25 4.80 -6.04
CA CYS A 513 -1.24 4.59 -5.00
C CYS A 513 -2.63 5.15 -5.37
N ASN A 514 -2.75 5.87 -6.47
CA ASN A 514 -4.02 6.42 -6.89
C ASN A 514 -4.69 5.54 -7.96
N PRO A 515 -5.64 4.65 -7.60
CA PRO A 515 -6.26 3.74 -8.55
C PRO A 515 -6.99 4.47 -9.68
N PHE A 516 -7.50 5.67 -9.41
CA PHE A 516 -8.23 6.48 -10.38
C PHE A 516 -7.32 7.21 -11.38
N GLN A 517 -6.01 7.31 -11.10
CA GLN A 517 -5.05 7.90 -12.03
C GLN A 517 -4.76 6.98 -13.24
N TYR A 518 -5.12 5.71 -13.15
CA TYR A 518 -5.05 4.76 -14.26
C TYR A 518 -6.24 4.91 -15.23
N ASP A 519 -7.35 5.53 -14.80
CA ASP A 519 -8.63 5.50 -15.50
C ASP A 519 -8.79 6.56 -16.58
N THR A 520 -9.12 6.13 -17.78
CA THR A 520 -9.43 7.04 -18.90
C THR A 520 -10.69 7.87 -18.62
N SER A 521 -11.72 7.30 -18.00
CA SER A 521 -12.98 7.97 -17.67
C SER A 521 -12.78 9.17 -16.75
N ILE A 522 -11.81 9.09 -15.84
CA ILE A 522 -11.54 10.12 -14.83
C ILE A 522 -10.45 11.07 -15.33
N MET A 523 -9.30 10.55 -15.78
CA MET A 523 -8.12 11.37 -16.04
C MET A 523 -8.16 12.12 -17.36
N ALA A 524 -8.74 11.56 -18.42
CA ALA A 524 -8.79 12.20 -19.73
C ALA A 524 -9.69 13.44 -19.77
N ASN A 525 -10.66 13.54 -18.88
CA ASN A 525 -11.57 14.68 -18.79
C ASN A 525 -11.15 15.65 -17.69
N ALA A 526 -10.68 16.84 -18.07
CA ALA A 526 -10.19 17.83 -17.10
C ALA A 526 -11.24 18.23 -16.03
N THR A 527 -12.53 18.32 -16.41
CA THR A 527 -13.61 18.67 -15.46
C THR A 527 -13.80 17.56 -14.43
N VAL A 528 -13.84 16.29 -14.88
CA VAL A 528 -13.98 15.15 -13.98
C VAL A 528 -12.74 15.03 -13.10
N ARG A 529 -11.56 15.05 -13.68
CA ARG A 529 -10.28 14.93 -12.95
C ARG A 529 -10.17 15.98 -11.83
N THR A 530 -10.38 17.25 -12.13
CA THR A 530 -10.24 18.34 -11.13
C THR A 530 -11.35 18.34 -10.08
N ALA A 531 -12.50 17.77 -10.39
CA ALA A 531 -13.57 17.60 -9.39
C ALA A 531 -13.27 16.48 -8.40
N HIS A 532 -12.62 15.41 -8.84
CA HIS A 532 -12.50 14.19 -8.06
C HIS A 532 -11.08 13.89 -7.54
N ILE A 533 -10.00 14.36 -8.18
CA ILE A 533 -8.63 14.13 -7.72
C ILE A 533 -8.08 15.44 -7.17
N GLN A 534 -7.78 15.44 -5.87
CA GLN A 534 -7.39 16.66 -5.15
C GLN A 534 -6.29 16.37 -4.12
N ASP A 535 -5.75 17.42 -3.54
CA ASP A 535 -4.74 17.37 -2.48
C ASP A 535 -5.39 17.21 -1.10
N THR A 536 -4.69 16.65 -0.13
CA THR A 536 -5.17 16.55 1.27
C THR A 536 -5.47 17.91 1.90
N ALA A 537 -4.82 18.97 1.45
CA ALA A 537 -5.20 20.34 1.85
C ALA A 537 -6.65 20.68 1.51
N ASN A 538 -7.19 20.12 0.42
CA ASN A 538 -8.60 20.26 0.07
C ASN A 538 -9.50 19.43 1.01
N LEU A 539 -9.08 18.24 1.45
CA LEU A 539 -9.82 17.46 2.46
C LEU A 539 -10.02 18.27 3.73
N TYR A 540 -8.95 18.88 4.23
CA TYR A 540 -9.04 19.71 5.45
C TYR A 540 -9.98 20.89 5.27
N SER A 541 -9.94 21.51 4.09
CA SER A 541 -10.86 22.61 3.74
C SER A 541 -12.31 22.14 3.60
N ASP A 542 -12.53 20.97 3.02
CA ASP A 542 -13.87 20.39 2.84
C ASP A 542 -14.50 20.01 4.19
N ILE A 543 -13.72 19.42 5.12
CA ILE A 543 -14.21 19.14 6.49
C ILE A 543 -14.59 20.45 7.19
N GLN A 544 -13.72 21.47 7.16
CA GLN A 544 -13.96 22.74 7.83
C GLN A 544 -15.07 23.58 7.18
N GLY A 545 -15.21 23.45 5.88
CA GLY A 545 -16.14 24.24 5.07
C GLY A 545 -17.54 23.65 4.92
N GLY A 546 -17.79 22.45 5.45
CA GLY A 546 -19.09 21.79 5.30
C GLY A 546 -19.33 21.22 3.90
N THR A 547 -18.26 20.80 3.19
CA THR A 547 -18.32 20.28 1.80
C THR A 547 -17.65 18.92 1.65
N LEU A 548 -17.51 18.16 2.76
CA LEU A 548 -16.97 16.79 2.72
C LEU A 548 -17.86 15.91 1.82
N PRO A 549 -17.30 15.22 0.81
CA PRO A 549 -18.09 14.34 -0.04
C PRO A 549 -18.56 13.07 0.69
N ALA A 550 -19.51 12.37 0.11
CA ALA A 550 -20.02 11.11 0.66
C ALA A 550 -18.95 10.02 0.72
N VAL A 551 -18.02 9.97 -0.25
CA VAL A 551 -16.90 8.99 -0.24
C VAL A 551 -15.58 9.71 -0.47
N SER A 552 -14.61 9.46 0.39
CA SER A 552 -13.26 10.03 0.37
C SER A 552 -12.20 8.94 0.47
N PHE A 553 -11.32 8.83 -0.51
CA PHE A 553 -10.11 8.03 -0.43
C PHE A 553 -8.94 8.96 -0.10
N VAL A 554 -8.12 8.61 0.88
CA VAL A 554 -7.08 9.50 1.40
C VAL A 554 -5.76 8.73 1.48
N LYS A 555 -4.75 9.23 0.77
CA LYS A 555 -3.41 8.64 0.76
C LYS A 555 -2.39 9.69 1.23
N PRO A 556 -1.68 9.43 2.33
CA PRO A 556 -0.56 10.28 2.74
C PRO A 556 0.61 10.19 1.75
N SER A 557 1.48 11.20 1.78
CA SER A 557 2.74 11.21 1.02
C SER A 557 3.73 10.18 1.56
N GLY A 558 4.74 9.84 0.78
CA GLY A 558 5.81 8.93 1.18
C GLY A 558 6.57 9.34 2.44
N PHE A 559 6.44 10.60 2.89
CA PHE A 559 7.02 11.04 4.14
C PHE A 559 6.24 10.63 5.38
N VAL A 560 4.92 10.43 5.28
CA VAL A 560 4.04 10.24 6.44
C VAL A 560 3.09 9.04 6.31
N ASP A 561 3.30 8.18 5.33
CA ASP A 561 2.45 7.02 5.05
C ASP A 561 2.76 5.76 5.88
N GLY A 562 3.86 5.75 6.62
CA GLY A 562 4.25 4.60 7.45
C GLY A 562 5.16 3.58 6.75
N HIS A 563 5.53 3.77 5.48
CA HIS A 563 6.44 2.88 4.76
C HIS A 563 7.77 2.71 5.52
N PRO A 564 8.29 1.49 5.73
CA PRO A 564 9.37 1.25 6.69
C PRO A 564 10.66 2.00 6.39
N SER A 565 11.05 2.14 5.13
CA SER A 565 12.32 2.73 4.73
C SER A 565 12.26 4.23 4.43
N SER A 566 11.10 4.76 4.03
CA SER A 566 10.90 6.18 3.66
C SER A 566 10.13 6.98 4.70
N SER A 567 9.32 6.30 5.51
CA SER A 567 8.50 6.88 6.56
C SER A 567 8.61 6.07 7.87
N LYS A 568 7.74 6.33 8.81
CA LYS A 568 7.67 5.64 10.10
C LYS A 568 6.23 5.48 10.55
N LEU A 569 5.96 4.43 11.29
CA LEU A 569 4.60 4.11 11.73
C LEU A 569 3.97 5.23 12.57
N ASN A 570 4.74 5.89 13.44
CA ASN A 570 4.25 7.03 14.23
C ASN A 570 3.89 8.27 13.40
N LEU A 571 4.48 8.44 12.21
CA LEU A 571 4.09 9.52 11.29
C LEU A 571 2.72 9.23 10.67
N PHE A 572 2.45 7.98 10.32
CA PHE A 572 1.11 7.58 9.85
C PHE A 572 0.05 7.67 10.96
N GLU A 573 0.41 7.34 12.22
CA GLU A 573 -0.44 7.64 13.37
C GLU A 573 -0.78 9.13 13.48
N GLY A 574 0.21 9.99 13.27
CA GLY A 574 0.02 11.45 13.29
C GLY A 574 -0.90 11.94 12.17
N PHE A 575 -0.69 11.44 10.95
CA PHE A 575 -1.54 11.77 9.81
C PHE A 575 -2.99 11.34 10.05
N THR A 576 -3.18 10.10 10.46
CA THR A 576 -4.49 9.54 10.81
C THR A 576 -5.16 10.37 11.91
N LYS A 577 -4.41 10.68 12.99
CA LYS A 577 -4.91 11.45 14.12
C LYS A 577 -5.44 12.81 13.71
N LYS A 578 -4.76 13.51 12.82
CA LYS A 578 -5.21 14.82 12.35
C LYS A 578 -6.59 14.74 11.69
N ILE A 579 -6.81 13.76 10.83
CA ILE A 579 -8.10 13.60 10.14
C ILE A 579 -9.19 13.21 11.12
N VAL A 580 -8.92 12.24 12.00
CA VAL A 580 -9.88 11.80 13.02
C VAL A 580 -10.28 12.95 13.94
N ASP A 581 -9.32 13.73 14.45
CA ASP A 581 -9.59 14.87 15.31
C ASP A 581 -10.44 15.92 14.55
N MET A 582 -10.12 16.21 13.28
CA MET A 582 -10.87 17.20 12.49
C MET A 582 -12.32 16.77 12.23
N VAL A 583 -12.54 15.49 11.93
CA VAL A 583 -13.91 14.97 11.75
C VAL A 583 -14.67 14.99 13.07
N HIS A 584 -14.03 14.55 14.16
CA HIS A 584 -14.63 14.57 15.50
C HIS A 584 -15.08 15.98 15.93
N ASP A 585 -14.29 17.00 15.58
CA ASP A 585 -14.56 18.40 15.95
C ASP A 585 -15.47 19.13 14.92
N SER A 586 -16.05 18.41 13.94
CA SER A 586 -16.91 18.94 12.88
C SER A 586 -18.36 18.49 13.01
N ASP A 587 -19.22 19.03 12.15
CA ASP A 587 -20.62 18.60 12.03
C ASP A 587 -20.76 17.17 11.45
N TYR A 588 -19.69 16.59 10.95
CA TYR A 588 -19.63 15.24 10.38
C TYR A 588 -19.37 14.12 11.40
N ALA A 589 -19.14 14.46 12.68
CA ALA A 589 -18.81 13.49 13.72
C ALA A 589 -19.84 12.37 13.89
N ASP A 590 -21.13 12.69 13.68
CA ASP A 590 -22.24 11.79 13.96
C ASP A 590 -22.61 10.84 12.81
N ASP A 591 -22.15 11.10 11.58
CA ASP A 591 -22.53 10.34 10.38
C ASP A 591 -21.38 9.94 9.46
N THR A 592 -20.14 9.97 10.00
CA THR A 592 -18.93 9.54 9.30
C THR A 592 -18.43 8.18 9.80
N ALA A 593 -17.96 7.36 8.87
CA ALA A 593 -17.12 6.19 9.14
C ALA A 593 -15.74 6.40 8.52
N ILE A 594 -14.68 6.28 9.33
CA ILE A 594 -13.28 6.37 8.87
C ILE A 594 -12.68 4.97 8.94
N PHE A 595 -12.35 4.40 7.77
CA PHE A 595 -11.63 3.15 7.62
C PHE A 595 -10.14 3.47 7.55
N ILE A 596 -9.35 2.86 8.43
CA ILE A 596 -7.90 3.06 8.53
C ILE A 596 -7.24 1.72 8.27
N THR A 597 -6.48 1.62 7.18
CA THR A 597 -5.82 0.39 6.78
C THR A 597 -4.46 0.68 6.13
N PHE A 598 -3.81 -0.39 5.64
CA PHE A 598 -2.58 -0.34 4.86
C PHE A 598 -2.85 -0.95 3.48
N ASP A 599 -1.96 -0.68 2.53
CA ASP A 599 -2.06 -1.23 1.18
C ASP A 599 -1.67 -2.71 1.13
N GLU A 600 -0.59 -3.08 1.81
CA GLU A 600 -0.09 -4.45 1.88
C GLU A 600 0.70 -4.72 3.16
N GLY A 601 1.04 -5.99 3.39
CA GLY A 601 1.89 -6.39 4.50
C GLY A 601 3.37 -6.04 4.33
N GLY A 602 3.79 -5.59 3.13
CA GLY A 602 5.16 -5.14 2.85
C GLY A 602 6.21 -6.21 3.07
N GLY A 603 5.88 -7.48 2.83
CA GLY A 603 6.79 -8.60 3.08
C GLY A 603 6.99 -8.98 4.55
N TYR A 604 6.33 -8.32 5.49
CA TYR A 604 6.37 -8.68 6.91
C TYR A 604 5.51 -9.90 7.21
N TYR A 605 6.04 -10.74 8.11
CA TYR A 605 5.39 -11.96 8.56
C TYR A 605 4.04 -11.69 9.26
N ASP A 606 3.10 -12.59 8.99
CA ASP A 606 1.81 -12.65 9.67
C ASP A 606 1.42 -14.10 9.98
N SER A 607 0.76 -14.33 11.12
CA SER A 607 0.39 -15.67 11.59
C SER A 607 -1.03 -16.08 11.23
N GLY A 608 -1.81 -15.19 10.58
CA GLY A 608 -3.22 -15.43 10.26
C GLY A 608 -3.44 -16.49 9.17
N TYR A 609 -4.69 -16.93 9.06
CA TYR A 609 -5.13 -17.75 7.95
C TYR A 609 -5.24 -16.91 6.69
N VAL A 610 -4.74 -17.41 5.55
CA VAL A 610 -4.88 -16.78 4.24
C VAL A 610 -5.80 -17.61 3.36
N GLN A 611 -6.82 -16.98 2.81
CA GLN A 611 -7.73 -17.58 1.83
C GLN A 611 -7.26 -17.19 0.42
N PRO A 612 -6.79 -18.10 -0.41
CA PRO A 612 -6.62 -17.78 -1.83
C PRO A 612 -8.00 -17.56 -2.46
N LEU A 613 -8.18 -16.42 -3.12
CA LEU A 613 -9.45 -16.07 -3.76
C LEU A 613 -9.43 -16.39 -5.26
N ASP A 614 -8.28 -16.18 -5.89
CA ASP A 614 -7.99 -16.41 -7.31
C ASP A 614 -6.48 -16.48 -7.54
N PHE A 615 -6.00 -16.25 -8.76
CA PHE A 615 -4.56 -16.22 -9.10
C PHE A 615 -3.81 -15.12 -8.34
N PHE A 616 -4.45 -14.00 -8.07
CA PHE A 616 -3.81 -12.84 -7.44
C PHE A 616 -3.59 -13.02 -5.93
N GLY A 617 -4.18 -14.01 -5.31
CA GLY A 617 -4.10 -14.29 -3.89
C GLY A 617 -5.37 -13.87 -3.16
N ASP A 618 -5.34 -13.73 -1.91
CA ASP A 618 -4.94 -12.71 -0.94
C ASP A 618 -3.60 -13.05 -0.28
N GLY A 619 -2.99 -12.01 0.27
CA GLY A 619 -1.77 -12.12 1.05
C GLY A 619 -2.00 -12.04 2.56
N THR A 620 -0.97 -11.57 3.25
CA THR A 620 -0.98 -11.42 4.72
C THR A 620 -2.09 -10.50 5.19
N ARG A 621 -2.52 -10.68 6.44
CA ARG A 621 -3.38 -9.71 7.10
C ARG A 621 -2.67 -8.37 7.25
N ILE A 622 -3.45 -7.32 7.12
CA ILE A 622 -3.07 -5.93 7.36
C ILE A 622 -4.02 -5.31 8.39
N PRO A 623 -3.59 -4.31 9.17
CA PRO A 623 -4.48 -3.66 10.13
C PRO A 623 -5.71 -3.02 9.46
N MET A 624 -6.88 -3.17 10.09
CA MET A 624 -8.10 -2.46 9.73
C MET A 624 -8.80 -1.99 11.01
N ILE A 625 -8.96 -0.67 11.15
CA ILE A 625 -9.69 -0.03 12.25
C ILE A 625 -10.77 0.85 11.65
N VAL A 626 -11.96 0.84 12.25
CA VAL A 626 -13.07 1.69 11.82
C VAL A 626 -13.46 2.63 12.94
N VAL A 627 -13.24 3.93 12.72
CA VAL A 627 -13.62 5.00 13.63
C VAL A 627 -14.96 5.57 13.19
N SER A 628 -15.96 5.39 14.02
CA SER A 628 -17.32 5.91 13.82
C SER A 628 -18.05 6.01 15.14
N ARG A 629 -19.05 6.87 15.22
CA ARG A 629 -20.02 6.84 16.32
C ARG A 629 -20.72 5.49 16.46
N TYR A 630 -20.84 4.75 15.38
CA TYR A 630 -21.53 3.46 15.30
C TYR A 630 -20.58 2.26 15.44
N SER A 631 -19.27 2.47 15.54
CA SER A 631 -18.34 1.39 15.85
C SER A 631 -18.38 1.07 17.34
N GLU A 632 -18.44 -0.21 17.68
CA GLU A 632 -18.50 -0.65 19.09
C GLU A 632 -17.09 -0.66 19.69
N GLY A 633 -16.91 0.06 20.79
CA GLY A 633 -15.59 0.25 21.40
C GLY A 633 -14.90 -1.05 21.82
N GLY A 634 -13.81 -1.37 21.14
CA GLY A 634 -12.98 -2.57 21.36
C GLY A 634 -13.54 -3.84 20.75
N HIS A 635 -14.59 -3.76 19.91
CA HIS A 635 -15.10 -4.89 19.16
C HIS A 635 -14.10 -5.37 18.09
N ILE A 636 -13.95 -6.68 17.93
CA ILE A 636 -13.08 -7.30 16.94
C ILE A 636 -13.88 -8.29 16.09
N THR A 637 -14.00 -7.98 14.78
CA THR A 637 -14.55 -8.94 13.82
C THR A 637 -13.49 -9.90 13.33
N HIS A 638 -13.89 -11.16 13.15
CA HIS A 638 -13.06 -12.24 12.63
C HIS A 638 -13.45 -12.66 11.20
N ASN A 639 -14.43 -11.97 10.60
CA ASN A 639 -14.86 -12.27 9.26
C ASN A 639 -13.76 -11.96 8.25
N TYR A 640 -13.52 -12.91 7.34
CA TYR A 640 -12.53 -12.75 6.29
C TYR A 640 -12.90 -11.58 5.37
N SER A 641 -11.96 -10.67 5.16
CA SER A 641 -12.15 -9.45 4.39
C SER A 641 -10.84 -8.98 3.76
N ASP A 642 -10.92 -8.16 2.72
CA ASP A 642 -9.81 -7.54 2.02
C ASP A 642 -10.14 -6.10 1.61
N HIS A 643 -9.31 -5.46 0.79
CA HIS A 643 -9.57 -4.10 0.30
C HIS A 643 -10.90 -3.97 -0.44
N VAL A 644 -11.31 -5.01 -1.18
CA VAL A 644 -12.57 -5.00 -1.95
C VAL A 644 -13.79 -5.04 -1.03
N SER A 645 -13.63 -5.49 0.21
CA SER A 645 -14.66 -5.40 1.24
C SER A 645 -15.10 -3.96 1.52
N ILE A 646 -14.18 -2.98 1.35
CA ILE A 646 -14.51 -1.55 1.46
C ILE A 646 -15.46 -1.13 0.32
N LEU A 647 -15.23 -1.63 -0.90
CA LEU A 647 -16.14 -1.39 -2.03
C LEU A 647 -17.52 -1.97 -1.75
N LYS A 648 -17.59 -3.22 -1.24
CA LYS A 648 -18.86 -3.85 -0.84
C LYS A 648 -19.59 -3.04 0.24
N PHE A 649 -18.86 -2.44 1.20
CA PHE A 649 -19.46 -1.54 2.18
C PHE A 649 -20.10 -0.33 1.52
N ILE A 650 -19.35 0.36 0.65
CA ILE A 650 -19.84 1.54 -0.09
C ILE A 650 -21.06 1.18 -0.93
N GLU A 651 -20.97 0.10 -1.72
CA GLU A 651 -22.05 -0.40 -2.57
C GLU A 651 -23.32 -0.71 -1.78
N ARG A 652 -23.18 -1.44 -0.68
CA ARG A 652 -24.30 -1.79 0.18
C ARG A 652 -24.91 -0.55 0.85
N ASN A 653 -24.08 0.39 1.29
CA ASN A 653 -24.55 1.61 1.96
C ASN A 653 -25.35 2.53 1.03
N TRP A 654 -24.99 2.61 -0.24
CA TRP A 654 -25.69 3.45 -1.24
C TRP A 654 -26.49 2.66 -2.28
N ASN A 655 -26.71 1.36 -2.05
CA ASN A 655 -27.47 0.48 -2.94
C ASN A 655 -26.96 0.49 -4.38
N LEU A 656 -25.66 0.35 -4.55
CA LEU A 656 -25.00 0.23 -5.84
C LEU A 656 -24.84 -1.24 -6.23
N ASP A 657 -24.80 -1.49 -7.54
CA ASP A 657 -24.36 -2.78 -8.07
C ASP A 657 -22.83 -2.88 -8.02
N PRO A 658 -22.27 -4.10 -7.96
CA PRO A 658 -20.83 -4.33 -8.04
C PRO A 658 -20.15 -3.61 -9.21
N VAL A 659 -18.86 -3.28 -9.06
CA VAL A 659 -18.10 -2.47 -10.01
C VAL A 659 -18.18 -3.09 -11.41
N THR A 660 -17.94 -4.39 -11.54
CA THR A 660 -18.15 -5.17 -12.78
C THR A 660 -18.74 -6.53 -12.46
N ALA A 661 -19.13 -7.30 -13.46
CA ALA A 661 -19.56 -8.68 -13.27
C ALA A 661 -18.41 -9.62 -12.87
N ARG A 662 -17.16 -9.18 -13.03
CA ARG A 662 -15.95 -9.94 -12.77
C ARG A 662 -15.29 -9.58 -11.44
N SER A 663 -15.49 -8.36 -10.95
CA SER A 663 -14.82 -7.85 -9.74
C SER A 663 -15.17 -8.65 -8.48
N ARG A 664 -14.24 -8.71 -7.51
CA ARG A 664 -14.36 -9.52 -6.28
C ARG A 664 -15.47 -9.07 -5.33
N ASP A 665 -16.01 -7.86 -5.48
CA ASP A 665 -17.18 -7.36 -4.77
C ASP A 665 -18.45 -8.20 -5.01
N ASN A 666 -18.46 -9.04 -6.07
CA ASN A 666 -19.47 -10.08 -6.30
C ASN A 666 -19.33 -11.30 -5.36
N PHE A 667 -18.22 -11.50 -4.67
CA PHE A 667 -18.07 -12.64 -3.78
C PHE A 667 -19.06 -12.56 -2.62
N PRO A 668 -19.59 -13.73 -2.17
CA PRO A 668 -20.52 -13.75 -1.04
C PRO A 668 -19.83 -13.33 0.26
N ASN A 669 -20.62 -12.88 1.23
CA ASN A 669 -20.13 -12.70 2.59
C ASN A 669 -19.72 -14.06 3.19
N PRO A 670 -18.66 -14.09 4.05
CA PRO A 670 -18.19 -15.30 4.68
C PRO A 670 -19.27 -15.96 5.53
N LYS A 671 -19.31 -17.29 5.48
CA LYS A 671 -20.01 -18.13 6.45
C LYS A 671 -18.98 -18.94 7.19
N THR A 672 -18.99 -18.88 8.52
CA THR A 672 -18.00 -19.55 9.36
C THR A 672 -18.68 -20.58 10.27
N GLU A 673 -17.91 -21.53 10.79
CA GLU A 673 -18.38 -22.46 11.83
C GLU A 673 -18.00 -21.94 13.21
N TRP A 674 -18.83 -22.26 14.21
CA TRP A 674 -18.64 -21.79 15.60
C TRP A 674 -17.23 -22.07 16.17
N GLY A 675 -16.58 -23.13 15.74
CA GLY A 675 -15.25 -23.51 16.20
C GLY A 675 -14.09 -22.89 15.45
N ASN A 676 -14.37 -22.21 14.30
CA ASN A 676 -13.34 -21.62 13.43
C ASN A 676 -13.87 -20.33 12.75
N PRO A 677 -13.91 -19.22 13.45
CA PRO A 677 -14.51 -17.99 12.94
C PRO A 677 -13.67 -17.31 11.84
N TYR A 678 -12.40 -17.69 11.68
CA TYR A 678 -11.46 -17.08 10.75
C TYR A 678 -11.52 -17.68 9.34
N VAL A 679 -12.12 -18.86 9.19
CA VAL A 679 -12.08 -19.62 7.93
C VAL A 679 -13.46 -19.73 7.31
N PRO A 680 -13.71 -19.11 6.16
CA PRO A 680 -14.98 -19.24 5.45
C PRO A 680 -15.25 -20.68 4.98
N VAL A 681 -16.43 -21.21 5.27
CA VAL A 681 -16.86 -22.52 4.74
C VAL A 681 -17.44 -22.42 3.33
N ASN A 682 -17.67 -21.22 2.83
CA ASN A 682 -18.16 -20.91 1.49
C ASN A 682 -17.13 -20.19 0.61
N SER A 683 -15.83 -20.39 0.88
CA SER A 683 -14.71 -19.83 0.11
C SER A 683 -14.87 -20.09 -1.42
N PRO A 684 -14.55 -19.09 -2.30
CA PRO A 684 -14.08 -17.75 -2.00
C PRO A 684 -15.18 -16.82 -1.46
N ALA A 685 -14.89 -16.07 -0.42
CA ALA A 685 -15.86 -15.18 0.24
C ALA A 685 -15.15 -14.06 0.99
N ILE A 686 -15.64 -12.82 0.87
CA ILE A 686 -15.16 -11.64 1.58
C ILE A 686 -16.33 -10.87 2.20
N SER A 687 -16.13 -10.30 3.39
CA SER A 687 -17.14 -9.55 4.13
C SER A 687 -17.46 -8.21 3.46
N ASP A 688 -18.61 -7.64 3.77
CA ASP A 688 -18.99 -6.27 3.45
C ASP A 688 -18.77 -5.30 4.64
N LEU A 689 -18.08 -5.72 5.69
CA LEU A 689 -17.65 -4.94 6.85
C LEU A 689 -18.77 -4.34 7.72
N PHE A 690 -20.04 -4.70 7.47
CA PHE A 690 -21.15 -4.17 8.26
C PHE A 690 -21.13 -4.63 9.72
N GLU A 691 -20.50 -5.75 10.00
CA GLU A 691 -20.31 -6.29 11.36
C GLU A 691 -19.37 -5.45 12.24
N LEU A 692 -18.67 -4.47 11.67
CA LEU A 692 -17.86 -3.49 12.43
C LEU A 692 -18.71 -2.38 13.05
N PHE A 693 -20.03 -2.39 12.80
CA PHE A 693 -20.94 -1.34 13.24
C PHE A 693 -22.11 -1.89 14.02
N ASP A 694 -22.54 -1.17 15.04
CA ASP A 694 -23.84 -1.34 15.70
C ASP A 694 -24.73 -0.14 15.38
N PHE A 695 -25.61 -0.31 14.40
CA PHE A 695 -26.59 0.73 14.04
C PHE A 695 -27.80 0.77 14.96
N GLY A 696 -27.88 -0.11 15.99
CA GLY A 696 -29.01 -0.24 16.91
C GLY A 696 -30.26 -0.84 16.24
N HIS A 697 -31.07 -1.56 16.98
CA HIS A 697 -32.34 -2.14 16.48
C HIS A 697 -33.45 -1.09 16.20
N HIS A 698 -33.13 0.20 16.05
CA HIS A 698 -34.14 1.26 15.99
C HIS A 698 -34.64 1.62 14.61
N ASP A 699 -34.05 1.17 13.52
CA ASP A 699 -34.47 1.61 12.16
C ASP A 699 -34.83 0.48 11.18
N ALA A 700 -34.72 -0.81 11.55
CA ALA A 700 -35.05 -1.92 10.64
C ALA A 700 -36.54 -2.30 10.60
N ASP A 701 -37.38 -1.78 11.50
CA ASP A 701 -38.80 -2.21 11.67
C ASP A 701 -39.83 -1.07 11.45
N ARG A 702 -39.51 0.02 10.78
CA ARG A 702 -40.48 1.09 10.53
C ARG A 702 -41.30 1.01 9.25
N ASP A 703 -41.08 0.04 8.37
CA ASP A 703 -41.77 0.00 7.07
C ASP A 703 -42.85 -1.08 6.90
N ASP A 704 -43.28 -1.83 7.94
CA ASP A 704 -44.31 -2.87 7.75
C ASP A 704 -45.48 -2.85 8.78
N HIS A 705 -45.94 -1.69 9.22
CA HIS A 705 -47.26 -1.59 9.86
C HIS A 705 -48.02 -0.34 9.45
N HIS A 706 -48.47 -0.26 8.19
CA HIS A 706 -49.63 0.51 7.85
C HIS A 706 -50.87 -0.38 7.83
N ASP A 707 -51.48 -0.40 9.01
CA ASP A 707 -52.90 -0.35 9.27
C ASP A 707 -53.88 -0.97 8.26
N SER A 708 -54.42 -2.12 8.71
CA SER A 708 -55.76 -2.55 8.31
C SER A 708 -56.62 -2.75 9.57
N ASN A 709 -57.21 -1.67 10.08
CA ASN A 709 -58.37 -1.76 10.95
C ASN A 709 -59.32 -0.56 10.73
N HIS A 710 -60.13 -0.70 9.69
CA HIS A 710 -61.42 -0.04 9.64
C HIS A 710 -62.47 -1.12 9.40
N GLY A 711 -63.37 -1.28 10.34
CA GLY A 711 -64.65 -1.87 10.04
C GLY A 711 -65.33 -2.57 11.19
N GLY A 712 -66.26 -1.90 11.81
CA GLY A 712 -67.55 -2.50 12.03
C GLY A 712 -67.92 -2.89 13.47
N ASN A 713 -68.81 -2.04 14.00
CA ASN A 713 -69.83 -2.20 15.04
C ASN A 713 -69.41 -2.05 16.47
#